data_eb7a9d9ddfac5ad4d572b2ff201622f0
#
_entry.id   eb7a9d9ddfac5ad4d572b2ff201622f0
#
_cell.length_a   1.000
_cell.length_b   1.000
_cell.length_c   1.000
_cell.angle_alpha   90.00
_cell.angle_beta   90.00
_cell.angle_gamma   90.00
#
_symmetry.space_group_name_H-M   'P 1'
#
loop_
_entity.id
_entity.type
_entity.pdbx_description
1 polymer ?
#
loop_
_entity_poly.entity_id
_entity_poly.type
_entity_poly.pdbx_seq_one_letter_code
_entity_poly.pdbx_strand_id
1 'polypeptide(L)'
;MPAEFRKHLFGNPLTVRVELDGQYLGDAEVLLHEDNRVQLIGFVESIDSPWPQSERTRWAEQLAEPLPLGICAPQCRGLAALHYSLANSLLSLLTPATASAEQRNIALPASGSHGLIVRNSLAVHGGQDQPASARYSAELSGSIGLWSTVGSYQYYAQPGSTEHYLSALYAQRELGDHFVRAGYFLPTFEGIIRQPRAPGTQNDTALGVMFGSSDVLLADTRSASVYPVYVTANREGVVEILRDGNLLATQAVKPGVQEIDTRRLPGGIYDVVLRVIEDGQEASRETASIHKPSRWRDPTRRWRYSAFAGQQRSLLDSDRSMQEGEIAAGAVVNYLLHPRAVAGATVQQIGTRRATGLSMDWQASDRFSAYTNFYTSSDAGRGVDLQGLYRYRAGSVVANHARSWAEQRHRLPASEGAPPRWETRGGWQDTTAVSITHRFSHRDNASLRVARSSGFTRGTGIDVSYGRRETLFGRHDVNWRVSAYDRPGSRFTHYRRQRGIDLTVSVSLGSERRSYSGSLGSRTGEAGQRDGYFTAVATQRVDGKILRSVNGMVTAERSGIGAGAGAYLQSPLLEGDVQLYRGASSGHVGGSANLDSTVVIGGGHAAVLGQGRSGGVDTGIIVDVRSDFPGITLRADDSRGGGVQLRPGRNFVPVTAYRAGQVQFDFHGRHAPAAALQPSTISYHLNKGGVVHTTVDVLRTFTVMGQVLDADGNGMRGVQVINHAGRSVSQEEGFFTLELSARAPVVELRYPNRISCVLTMEEGRYPREGDVLMVGGIGCPPSVVAH
;
A
#
# COMPACT_ATOMS: atom_id res chain seq x y z
N MET A 1 -20.13 1.74 31.94
CA MET A 1 -19.75 0.58 32.75
C MET A 1 -20.78 0.36 33.83
N PRO A 2 -21.40 -0.87 34.02
CA PRO A 2 -22.39 -1.14 35.06
C PRO A 2 -21.80 -0.88 36.46
N ALA A 3 -22.64 -0.40 37.40
CA ALA A 3 -22.19 0.02 38.74
C ALA A 3 -21.57 -1.15 39.54
N GLU A 4 -22.00 -2.37 39.29
CA GLU A 4 -21.52 -3.59 39.95
C GLU A 4 -20.03 -3.88 39.60
N PHE A 5 -19.63 -3.64 38.33
CA PHE A 5 -18.24 -3.83 37.87
C PHE A 5 -17.29 -2.78 38.45
N ARG A 6 -17.77 -1.56 38.79
CA ARG A 6 -16.91 -0.52 39.37
C ARG A 6 -16.32 -0.95 40.73
N LYS A 7 -17.10 -1.62 41.59
CA LYS A 7 -16.65 -2.06 42.91
C LYS A 7 -15.57 -3.13 42.83
N HIS A 8 -15.51 -3.91 41.76
CA HIS A 8 -14.51 -4.97 41.58
C HIS A 8 -13.26 -4.48 40.85
N LEU A 9 -13.36 -3.37 40.12
CA LEU A 9 -12.23 -2.86 39.32
C LEU A 9 -11.42 -1.80 40.06
N PHE A 10 -12.08 -0.88 40.77
CA PHE A 10 -11.40 0.21 41.49
C PHE A 10 -11.08 -0.19 42.92
N GLY A 11 -9.86 0.15 43.36
CA GLY A 11 -9.43 -0.14 44.71
C GLY A 11 -9.00 -1.58 44.98
N ASN A 12 -9.08 -2.48 44.01
CA ASN A 12 -8.58 -3.84 44.08
C ASN A 12 -7.28 -4.02 43.31
N PRO A 13 -6.33 -4.82 43.78
CA PRO A 13 -5.13 -5.17 43.05
C PRO A 13 -5.45 -5.89 41.75
N LEU A 14 -4.90 -5.41 40.63
CA LEU A 14 -5.03 -6.00 39.31
C LEU A 14 -3.65 -6.39 38.80
N THR A 15 -3.48 -7.64 38.41
CA THR A 15 -2.26 -8.08 37.74
C THR A 15 -2.25 -7.62 36.32
N VAL A 16 -1.17 -6.93 35.91
CA VAL A 16 -1.02 -6.36 34.59
C VAL A 16 0.35 -6.66 34.01
N ARG A 17 0.40 -6.86 32.72
CA ARG A 17 1.63 -6.79 31.94
C ARG A 17 2.00 -5.31 31.77
N VAL A 18 3.25 -4.96 32.01
CA VAL A 18 3.76 -3.61 31.80
C VAL A 18 4.65 -3.58 30.56
N GLU A 19 4.37 -2.64 29.67
CA GLU A 19 5.20 -2.38 28.49
C GLU A 19 5.69 -0.94 28.49
N LEU A 20 6.98 -0.76 28.21
CA LEU A 20 7.61 0.54 28.00
C LEU A 20 7.88 0.71 26.50
N ASP A 21 7.26 1.73 25.91
CA ASP A 21 7.38 2.01 24.47
C ASP A 21 7.09 0.80 23.56
N GLY A 22 6.14 -0.05 23.99
CA GLY A 22 5.71 -1.26 23.29
C GLY A 22 6.65 -2.47 23.49
N GLN A 23 7.65 -2.38 24.35
CA GLN A 23 8.52 -3.50 24.73
C GLN A 23 8.19 -3.97 26.14
N TYR A 24 8.21 -5.29 26.35
CA TYR A 24 7.90 -5.90 27.63
C TYR A 24 8.88 -5.43 28.72
N LEU A 25 8.36 -4.80 29.77
CA LEU A 25 9.13 -4.35 30.94
C LEU A 25 9.09 -5.37 32.08
N GLY A 26 7.93 -5.93 32.35
CA GLY A 26 7.68 -6.90 33.41
C GLY A 26 6.20 -7.04 33.71
N ASP A 27 5.86 -7.87 34.68
CA ASP A 27 4.51 -8.01 35.22
C ASP A 27 4.40 -7.27 36.53
N ALA A 28 3.25 -6.65 36.79
CA ALA A 28 3.04 -5.83 37.97
C ALA A 28 1.64 -5.98 38.54
N GLU A 29 1.48 -5.65 39.80
CA GLU A 29 0.20 -5.42 40.40
C GLU A 29 -0.06 -3.93 40.53
N VAL A 30 -1.22 -3.50 40.10
CA VAL A 30 -1.61 -2.11 40.08
C VAL A 30 -2.99 -1.91 40.72
N LEU A 31 -3.15 -0.75 41.33
CA LEU A 31 -4.44 -0.23 41.82
C LEU A 31 -4.95 0.81 40.82
N LEU A 32 -6.18 0.64 40.36
CA LEU A 32 -6.90 1.68 39.64
C LEU A 32 -7.72 2.51 40.63
N HIS A 33 -7.54 3.82 40.58
CA HIS A 33 -8.31 4.75 41.38
C HIS A 33 -9.49 5.31 40.62
N GLU A 34 -10.60 5.66 41.30
CA GLU A 34 -11.80 6.22 40.67
C GLU A 34 -11.57 7.57 39.97
N ASP A 35 -10.51 8.29 40.36
CA ASP A 35 -10.07 9.55 39.76
C ASP A 35 -9.20 9.37 38.50
N ASN A 36 -9.25 8.20 37.89
CA ASN A 36 -8.54 7.85 36.66
C ASN A 36 -7.00 7.85 36.82
N ARG A 37 -6.51 7.42 37.98
CA ARG A 37 -5.09 7.21 38.27
C ARG A 37 -4.78 5.74 38.41
N VAL A 38 -3.54 5.39 38.14
CA VAL A 38 -2.97 4.05 38.34
C VAL A 38 -1.78 4.13 39.27
N GLN A 39 -1.72 3.19 40.21
CA GLN A 39 -0.61 3.06 41.17
C GLN A 39 -0.10 1.64 41.14
N LEU A 40 1.22 1.48 41.04
CA LEU A 40 1.89 0.19 41.17
C LEU A 40 2.04 -0.17 42.65
N ILE A 41 1.57 -1.38 43.00
CA ILE A 41 1.70 -1.93 44.35
C ILE A 41 2.88 -2.89 44.44
N GLY A 42 3.06 -3.71 43.40
CA GLY A 42 4.11 -4.71 43.33
C GLY A 42 4.62 -4.88 41.92
N PHE A 43 5.91 -5.09 41.72
CA PHE A 43 6.55 -5.35 40.46
C PHE A 43 7.19 -6.73 40.52
N VAL A 44 6.78 -7.61 39.57
CA VAL A 44 7.33 -8.94 39.44
C VAL A 44 8.49 -8.85 38.46
N GLU A 45 9.71 -9.09 38.91
CA GLU A 45 10.86 -9.12 38.03
C GLU A 45 10.74 -10.28 37.04
N SER A 46 10.80 -9.97 35.72
CA SER A 46 10.80 -10.98 34.68
C SER A 46 12.19 -11.14 34.08
N ILE A 47 12.64 -12.38 33.97
CA ILE A 47 13.90 -12.76 33.31
C ILE A 47 13.82 -12.47 31.80
N ASP A 48 12.62 -12.48 31.21
CA ASP A 48 12.39 -12.29 29.78
C ASP A 48 12.33 -10.82 29.34
N SER A 49 12.52 -9.87 30.26
CA SER A 49 12.53 -8.44 29.94
C SER A 49 13.81 -8.05 29.20
N PRO A 50 13.74 -7.39 28.03
CA PRO A 50 14.92 -6.87 27.33
C PRO A 50 15.57 -5.68 28.04
N TRP A 51 14.92 -5.15 29.08
CA TRP A 51 15.38 -3.98 29.79
C TRP A 51 16.35 -4.32 30.93
N PRO A 52 17.41 -3.52 31.14
CA PRO A 52 18.31 -3.68 32.28
C PRO A 52 17.57 -3.59 33.62
N GLN A 53 18.03 -4.29 34.63
CA GLN A 53 17.44 -4.27 35.97
C GLN A 53 17.33 -2.85 36.56
N SER A 54 18.33 -2.01 36.33
CA SER A 54 18.31 -0.62 36.75
C SER A 54 17.16 0.21 36.18
N GLU A 55 16.84 0.02 34.92
CA GLU A 55 15.71 0.68 34.28
C GLU A 55 14.37 0.14 34.80
N ARG A 56 14.26 -1.16 35.00
CA ARG A 56 13.04 -1.81 35.55
C ARG A 56 12.77 -1.27 36.97
N THR A 57 13.77 -1.24 37.85
CA THR A 57 13.66 -0.70 39.20
C THR A 57 13.26 0.78 39.18
N ARG A 58 13.89 1.58 38.33
CA ARG A 58 13.56 3.01 38.18
C ARG A 58 12.09 3.22 37.80
N TRP A 59 11.56 2.47 36.85
CA TRP A 59 10.16 2.60 36.42
C TRP A 59 9.20 2.06 37.50
N ALA A 60 9.57 1.01 38.22
CA ALA A 60 8.77 0.48 39.30
C ALA A 60 8.65 1.53 40.46
N GLU A 61 9.75 2.18 40.85
CA GLU A 61 9.74 3.24 41.84
C GLU A 61 8.88 4.44 41.39
N GLN A 62 8.96 4.81 40.11
CA GLN A 62 8.19 5.93 39.58
C GLN A 62 6.69 5.67 39.53
N LEU A 63 6.29 4.45 39.24
CA LEU A 63 4.88 4.01 39.17
C LEU A 63 4.29 3.73 40.58
N ALA A 64 5.10 3.67 41.62
CA ALA A 64 4.62 3.50 43.00
C ALA A 64 3.79 4.69 43.49
N GLU A 65 4.01 5.89 42.91
CA GLU A 65 3.14 7.05 43.12
C GLU A 65 1.91 6.99 42.19
N PRO A 66 0.69 7.35 42.61
CA PRO A 66 -0.49 7.39 41.76
C PRO A 66 -0.34 8.36 40.59
N LEU A 67 -0.26 7.88 39.38
CA LEU A 67 -0.12 8.66 38.14
C LEU A 67 -1.42 8.70 37.34
N PRO A 68 -1.74 9.83 36.68
CA PRO A 68 -2.95 9.95 35.86
C PRO A 68 -2.84 9.10 34.58
N LEU A 69 -3.92 8.41 34.26
CA LEU A 69 -4.07 7.71 32.98
C LEU A 69 -4.33 8.72 31.85
N GLY A 70 -3.76 8.47 30.68
CA GLY A 70 -3.82 9.34 29.50
C GLY A 70 -2.55 10.16 29.31
N ILE A 71 -2.66 11.31 28.65
CA ILE A 71 -1.53 12.24 28.45
C ILE A 71 -1.21 12.92 29.78
N CYS A 72 -0.02 12.73 30.26
CA CYS A 72 0.34 13.18 31.59
C CYS A 72 1.62 14.06 31.70
N ALA A 73 2.24 14.43 30.59
CA ALA A 73 3.33 15.38 30.57
C ALA A 73 2.83 16.81 30.92
N PRO A 74 3.44 17.57 31.86
CA PRO A 74 4.70 17.33 32.59
C PRO A 74 4.57 16.59 33.93
N GLN A 75 3.39 16.12 34.32
CA GLN A 75 3.10 15.57 35.64
C GLN A 75 3.74 14.20 35.90
N CYS A 76 4.10 13.45 34.85
CA CYS A 76 4.61 12.09 34.94
C CYS A 76 6.12 11.97 34.72
N ARG A 77 6.96 12.80 35.28
CA ARG A 77 8.45 12.67 35.38
C ARG A 77 9.13 11.78 34.31
N GLY A 78 9.04 12.18 33.02
CA GLY A 78 9.69 11.44 31.92
C GLY A 78 8.77 10.48 31.15
N LEU A 79 7.48 10.39 31.50
CA LEU A 79 6.46 9.76 30.65
C LEU A 79 5.65 10.81 29.88
N ALA A 80 5.32 10.51 28.64
CA ALA A 80 4.42 11.30 27.82
C ALA A 80 2.96 10.91 28.08
N ALA A 81 2.69 9.61 28.26
CA ALA A 81 1.37 9.09 28.54
C ALA A 81 1.41 7.73 29.24
N LEU A 82 0.35 7.43 30.02
CA LEU A 82 0.04 6.12 30.57
C LEU A 82 -1.31 5.65 30.05
N HIS A 83 -1.37 4.38 29.64
CA HIS A 83 -2.63 3.78 29.25
C HIS A 83 -2.82 2.42 29.89
N TYR A 84 -4.04 2.15 30.38
CA TYR A 84 -4.44 0.86 30.92
C TYR A 84 -5.53 0.22 30.03
N SER A 85 -5.27 -1.01 29.58
CA SER A 85 -6.26 -1.83 28.87
C SER A 85 -6.75 -2.94 29.77
N LEU A 86 -8.03 -2.84 30.19
CA LEU A 86 -8.68 -3.85 31.01
C LEU A 86 -8.78 -5.21 30.29
N ALA A 87 -9.13 -5.18 28.99
CA ALA A 87 -9.34 -6.39 28.19
C ALA A 87 -8.08 -7.24 28.03
N ASN A 88 -6.91 -6.60 28.04
CA ASN A 88 -5.61 -7.29 27.84
C ASN A 88 -4.76 -7.31 29.11
N SER A 89 -5.28 -6.80 30.22
CA SER A 89 -4.52 -6.63 31.48
C SER A 89 -3.14 -6.00 31.22
N LEU A 90 -3.12 -4.92 30.44
CA LEU A 90 -1.88 -4.27 29.95
C LEU A 90 -1.79 -2.82 30.41
N LEU A 91 -0.67 -2.46 31.05
CA LEU A 91 -0.28 -1.09 31.34
C LEU A 91 0.83 -0.66 30.37
N SER A 92 0.53 0.30 29.51
CA SER A 92 1.49 0.85 28.54
C SER A 92 2.05 2.18 29.03
N LEU A 93 3.37 2.25 29.11
CA LEU A 93 4.17 3.44 29.44
C LEU A 93 4.75 4.00 28.13
N LEU A 94 4.50 5.27 27.86
CA LEU A 94 5.03 5.95 26.68
C LEU A 94 5.97 7.08 27.12
N THR A 95 7.23 7.04 26.66
CA THR A 95 8.20 8.09 26.95
C THR A 95 8.21 9.17 25.86
N PRO A 96 8.64 10.43 26.19
CA PRO A 96 8.86 11.46 25.16
C PRO A 96 9.94 11.09 24.14
N ALA A 97 10.81 10.13 24.46
CA ALA A 97 11.85 9.64 23.55
C ALA A 97 11.26 8.92 22.33
N THR A 98 10.12 8.25 22.48
CA THR A 98 9.34 7.71 21.35
C THR A 98 8.76 8.81 20.46
N ALA A 99 8.47 9.97 21.04
CA ALA A 99 7.98 11.15 20.34
C ALA A 99 9.11 11.98 19.69
N SER A 100 10.36 11.86 20.16
CA SER A 100 11.48 12.72 19.75
C SER A 100 12.73 12.00 19.27
N ALA A 101 12.68 10.69 19.00
CA ALA A 101 13.79 10.02 18.34
C ALA A 101 13.98 10.58 16.92
N GLU A 102 14.74 11.66 16.83
CA GLU A 102 15.24 12.26 15.59
C GLU A 102 16.25 11.35 14.90
N GLN A 103 15.83 10.16 14.50
CA GLN A 103 16.60 9.39 13.54
C GLN A 103 16.42 10.01 12.16
N ARG A 104 17.36 10.85 11.77
CA ARG A 104 17.37 11.52 10.46
C ARG A 104 17.40 10.54 9.29
N ASN A 105 18.04 9.40 9.47
CA ASN A 105 18.12 8.34 8.47
C ASN A 105 17.75 7.01 9.10
N ILE A 106 17.01 6.19 8.33
CA ILE A 106 16.73 4.82 8.70
C ILE A 106 17.99 4.00 8.45
N ALA A 107 18.39 3.21 9.42
CA ALA A 107 19.46 2.24 9.23
C ALA A 107 18.99 1.15 8.24
N LEU A 108 19.84 0.78 7.30
CA LEU A 108 19.64 -0.45 6.52
C LEU A 108 19.76 -1.67 7.45
N PRO A 109 19.08 -2.80 7.16
CA PRO A 109 19.27 -4.02 7.93
C PRO A 109 20.75 -4.42 7.88
N ALA A 110 21.36 -4.68 9.04
CA ALA A 110 22.79 -4.91 9.17
C ALA A 110 23.30 -6.08 8.30
N SER A 111 22.53 -7.15 8.17
CA SER A 111 22.81 -8.33 7.34
C SER A 111 22.33 -8.19 5.89
N GLY A 112 21.64 -7.08 5.56
CA GLY A 112 20.93 -6.96 4.28
C GLY A 112 19.71 -7.87 4.18
N SER A 113 19.26 -8.11 2.96
CA SER A 113 18.12 -8.98 2.65
C SER A 113 18.42 -9.85 1.44
N HIS A 114 17.70 -10.96 1.32
CA HIS A 114 17.74 -11.81 0.15
C HIS A 114 16.32 -12.05 -0.35
N GLY A 115 16.13 -12.16 -1.66
CA GLY A 115 14.83 -12.46 -2.22
C GLY A 115 14.72 -12.07 -3.68
N LEU A 116 13.65 -12.53 -4.30
CA LEU A 116 13.30 -12.24 -5.68
C LEU A 116 11.79 -12.21 -5.83
N ILE A 117 11.29 -11.16 -6.46
CA ILE A 117 9.89 -11.00 -6.83
C ILE A 117 9.86 -10.76 -8.33
N VAL A 118 9.12 -11.60 -9.06
CA VAL A 118 8.90 -11.47 -10.50
C VAL A 118 7.41 -11.30 -10.74
N ARG A 119 7.03 -10.14 -11.24
CA ARG A 119 5.66 -9.84 -11.66
C ARG A 119 5.54 -10.08 -13.15
N ASN A 120 4.57 -10.89 -13.54
CA ASN A 120 4.29 -11.26 -14.91
C ASN A 120 2.92 -10.72 -15.32
N SER A 121 2.84 -10.12 -16.49
CA SER A 121 1.58 -9.67 -17.10
C SER A 121 1.55 -10.12 -18.55
N LEU A 122 0.47 -10.79 -18.94
CA LEU A 122 0.22 -11.29 -20.29
C LEU A 122 -1.08 -10.68 -20.79
N ALA A 123 -1.02 -9.98 -21.91
CA ALA A 123 -2.18 -9.52 -22.64
C ALA A 123 -2.18 -10.14 -24.05
N VAL A 124 -3.27 -10.80 -24.42
CA VAL A 124 -3.46 -11.40 -25.73
C VAL A 124 -4.79 -10.90 -26.29
N HIS A 125 -4.81 -10.54 -27.56
CA HIS A 125 -6.06 -10.27 -28.25
C HIS A 125 -5.99 -10.76 -29.72
N GLY A 126 -7.15 -11.11 -30.29
CA GLY A 126 -7.24 -11.52 -31.68
C GLY A 126 -8.68 -11.86 -32.07
N GLY A 127 -8.90 -12.10 -33.38
CA GLY A 127 -10.24 -12.41 -33.91
C GLY A 127 -10.19 -12.84 -35.38
N GLN A 128 -11.36 -13.06 -35.96
CA GLN A 128 -11.49 -13.57 -37.33
C GLN A 128 -10.79 -12.69 -38.39
N ASP A 129 -10.90 -11.33 -38.21
CA ASP A 129 -10.24 -10.38 -39.13
C ASP A 129 -9.25 -9.48 -38.40
N GLN A 130 -8.99 -9.76 -37.13
CA GLN A 130 -7.97 -9.10 -36.36
C GLN A 130 -6.83 -10.08 -36.08
N PRO A 131 -5.69 -9.88 -36.70
CA PRO A 131 -4.56 -10.74 -36.45
C PRO A 131 -4.20 -10.76 -34.98
N ALA A 132 -3.84 -11.95 -34.49
CA ALA A 132 -3.51 -12.13 -33.06
C ALA A 132 -2.28 -11.28 -32.68
N SER A 133 -2.38 -10.59 -31.57
CA SER A 133 -1.24 -9.92 -30.96
C SER A 133 -1.12 -10.30 -29.50
N ALA A 134 0.10 -10.35 -29.01
CA ALA A 134 0.41 -10.66 -27.62
C ALA A 134 1.44 -9.68 -27.06
N ARG A 135 1.25 -9.31 -25.81
CA ARG A 135 2.21 -8.57 -25.03
C ARG A 135 2.48 -9.33 -23.74
N TYR A 136 3.74 -9.59 -23.47
CA TYR A 136 4.19 -10.11 -22.18
C TYR A 136 5.14 -9.11 -21.53
N SER A 137 5.00 -8.86 -20.23
CA SER A 137 5.94 -8.08 -19.44
C SER A 137 6.34 -8.81 -18.17
N ALA A 138 7.63 -8.80 -17.87
CA ALA A 138 8.19 -9.30 -16.62
C ALA A 138 8.95 -8.18 -15.90
N GLU A 139 8.53 -7.88 -14.68
CA GLU A 139 9.21 -6.92 -13.80
C GLU A 139 9.84 -7.68 -12.63
N LEU A 140 11.13 -7.54 -12.47
CA LEU A 140 11.94 -8.23 -11.48
C LEU A 140 12.40 -7.23 -10.41
N SER A 141 12.20 -7.57 -9.15
CA SER A 141 12.76 -6.89 -7.98
C SER A 141 13.44 -7.93 -7.11
N GLY A 142 14.75 -7.81 -6.90
CA GLY A 142 15.52 -8.73 -6.08
C GLY A 142 16.38 -8.01 -5.04
N SER A 143 16.86 -8.75 -4.06
CA SER A 143 17.79 -8.28 -3.03
C SER A 143 18.89 -9.31 -2.79
N ILE A 144 20.13 -8.86 -2.75
CA ILE A 144 21.31 -9.67 -2.40
C ILE A 144 22.14 -8.85 -1.43
N GLY A 145 22.02 -9.17 -0.13
CA GLY A 145 22.64 -8.38 0.92
C GLY A 145 22.11 -6.94 0.92
N LEU A 146 22.97 -5.95 0.80
CA LEU A 146 22.62 -4.52 0.78
C LEU A 146 22.31 -3.98 -0.63
N TRP A 147 22.40 -4.82 -1.65
CA TRP A 147 22.10 -4.46 -3.03
C TRP A 147 20.70 -4.88 -3.41
N SER A 148 19.94 -3.98 -4.00
CA SER A 148 18.67 -4.27 -4.67
C SER A 148 18.92 -4.40 -6.18
N THR A 149 18.27 -5.38 -6.82
CA THR A 149 18.35 -5.60 -8.26
C THR A 149 17.00 -5.33 -8.90
N VAL A 150 17.00 -4.72 -10.06
CA VAL A 150 15.80 -4.40 -10.84
C VAL A 150 15.98 -4.87 -12.27
N GLY A 151 14.95 -5.55 -12.79
CA GLY A 151 14.87 -5.93 -14.19
C GLY A 151 13.49 -5.59 -14.76
N SER A 152 13.44 -5.20 -16.04
CA SER A 152 12.19 -4.93 -16.74
C SER A 152 12.32 -5.38 -18.18
N TYR A 153 11.58 -6.42 -18.52
CA TYR A 153 11.54 -7.04 -19.83
C TYR A 153 10.13 -6.96 -20.42
N GLN A 154 10.04 -6.70 -21.71
CA GLN A 154 8.78 -6.68 -22.47
C GLN A 154 8.96 -7.44 -23.78
N TYR A 155 7.92 -8.16 -24.16
CA TYR A 155 7.80 -8.89 -25.41
C TYR A 155 6.50 -8.48 -26.11
N TYR A 156 6.62 -8.15 -27.37
CA TYR A 156 5.48 -7.82 -28.23
C TYR A 156 5.48 -8.76 -29.42
N ALA A 157 4.35 -9.39 -29.68
CA ALA A 157 4.13 -10.17 -30.87
C ALA A 157 2.99 -9.56 -31.67
N GLN A 158 3.25 -9.20 -32.91
CA GLN A 158 2.26 -8.76 -33.87
C GLN A 158 2.46 -9.55 -35.17
N PRO A 159 1.47 -9.65 -36.06
CA PRO A 159 1.65 -10.33 -37.34
C PRO A 159 2.81 -9.74 -38.14
N GLY A 160 3.77 -10.59 -38.44
CA GLY A 160 4.96 -10.21 -39.22
C GLY A 160 6.05 -9.46 -38.42
N SER A 161 5.86 -9.23 -37.11
CA SER A 161 6.89 -8.60 -36.27
C SER A 161 6.86 -9.14 -34.84
N THR A 162 8.02 -9.44 -34.31
CA THR A 162 8.26 -9.76 -32.88
C THR A 162 9.33 -8.83 -32.36
N GLU A 163 9.04 -8.17 -31.25
CA GLU A 163 9.96 -7.21 -30.63
C GLU A 163 10.25 -7.61 -29.18
N HIS A 164 11.49 -7.54 -28.80
CA HIS A 164 11.97 -7.75 -27.43
C HIS A 164 12.57 -6.46 -26.93
N TYR A 165 12.19 -6.06 -25.76
CA TYR A 165 12.66 -4.83 -25.14
C TYR A 165 13.07 -5.07 -23.69
N LEU A 166 14.33 -4.76 -23.37
CA LEU A 166 14.84 -4.74 -22.01
C LEU A 166 15.09 -3.28 -21.62
N SER A 167 14.35 -2.77 -20.66
CA SER A 167 14.48 -1.37 -20.23
C SER A 167 15.31 -1.18 -18.98
N ALA A 168 15.51 -2.24 -18.20
CA ALA A 168 16.31 -2.20 -16.98
C ALA A 168 16.90 -3.58 -16.66
N LEU A 169 18.16 -3.59 -16.26
CA LEU A 169 18.84 -4.71 -15.61
C LEU A 169 20.02 -4.14 -14.81
N TYR A 170 19.78 -3.71 -13.58
CA TYR A 170 20.78 -3.05 -12.76
C TYR A 170 20.76 -3.48 -11.30
N ALA A 171 21.85 -3.24 -10.61
CA ALA A 171 21.95 -3.30 -9.16
C ALA A 171 22.08 -1.89 -8.58
N GLN A 172 21.42 -1.64 -7.48
CA GLN A 172 21.43 -0.36 -6.76
C GLN A 172 21.67 -0.58 -5.27
N ARG A 173 22.46 0.30 -4.68
CA ARG A 173 22.70 0.33 -3.23
C ARG A 173 22.44 1.73 -2.70
N GLU A 174 21.70 1.79 -1.60
CA GLU A 174 21.50 3.02 -0.84
C GLU A 174 22.68 3.27 0.11
N LEU A 175 23.19 4.49 0.12
CA LEU A 175 24.34 4.93 0.89
C LEU A 175 23.97 6.16 1.73
N GLY A 176 23.15 5.95 2.75
CA GLY A 176 22.59 7.05 3.55
C GLY A 176 21.65 7.93 2.73
N ASP A 177 22.07 9.13 2.39
CA ASP A 177 21.30 10.10 1.59
C ASP A 177 21.66 10.11 0.09
N HIS A 178 22.40 9.10 -0.35
CA HIS A 178 22.81 8.90 -1.73
C HIS A 178 22.52 7.48 -2.18
N PHE A 179 22.52 7.26 -3.49
CA PHE A 179 22.51 5.93 -4.08
C PHE A 179 23.62 5.78 -5.12
N VAL A 180 24.05 4.55 -5.32
CA VAL A 180 24.86 4.13 -6.45
C VAL A 180 24.12 3.03 -7.21
N ARG A 181 24.09 3.15 -8.54
CA ARG A 181 23.48 2.18 -9.46
C ARG A 181 24.52 1.79 -10.50
N ALA A 182 24.57 0.50 -10.84
CA ALA A 182 25.42 -0.02 -11.90
C ALA A 182 24.67 -1.06 -12.72
N GLY A 183 24.82 -1.01 -14.02
CA GLY A 183 24.20 -1.93 -14.97
C GLY A 183 23.56 -1.22 -16.14
N TYR A 184 22.48 -1.82 -16.65
CA TYR A 184 21.72 -1.37 -17.80
C TYR A 184 20.43 -0.68 -17.34
N PHE A 185 20.23 0.59 -17.67
CA PHE A 185 19.13 1.39 -17.18
C PHE A 185 18.75 2.52 -18.13
N LEU A 186 17.52 2.96 -18.02
CA LEU A 186 17.11 4.27 -18.54
C LEU A 186 17.64 5.35 -17.58
N PRO A 187 18.34 6.39 -18.06
CA PRO A 187 18.81 7.47 -17.20
C PRO A 187 17.68 8.36 -16.70
N THR A 188 16.79 7.79 -15.91
CA THR A 188 15.64 8.47 -15.30
C THR A 188 15.79 8.46 -13.79
N PHE A 189 15.14 9.44 -13.15
CA PHE A 189 15.17 9.53 -11.69
C PHE A 189 13.98 8.82 -11.07
N GLU A 190 14.27 8.11 -10.01
CA GLU A 190 13.27 7.68 -9.05
C GLU A 190 13.20 8.75 -7.94
N GLY A 191 11.99 9.28 -7.66
CA GLY A 191 11.77 10.18 -6.53
C GLY A 191 11.11 11.51 -6.87
N ILE A 192 11.32 12.51 -6.01
CA ILE A 192 10.62 13.81 -5.98
C ILE A 192 10.98 14.73 -7.15
N ILE A 193 12.04 14.40 -7.87
CA ILE A 193 12.66 15.25 -8.87
C ILE A 193 11.91 15.13 -10.19
N ARG A 194 11.31 16.22 -10.66
CA ARG A 194 10.81 16.34 -12.02
C ARG A 194 11.96 16.67 -12.95
N GLN A 195 12.26 15.76 -13.86
CA GLN A 195 13.20 16.03 -14.94
C GLN A 195 12.52 16.83 -16.04
N PRO A 196 13.19 17.87 -16.56
CA PRO A 196 12.82 18.44 -17.84
C PRO A 196 12.90 17.36 -18.93
N ARG A 197 11.82 17.12 -19.64
CA ARG A 197 11.76 16.16 -20.74
C ARG A 197 11.65 16.88 -22.06
N ALA A 198 12.45 16.47 -23.02
CA ALA A 198 12.23 16.85 -24.40
C ALA A 198 11.21 15.89 -25.05
N PRO A 199 10.08 16.38 -25.61
CA PRO A 199 9.17 15.53 -26.36
C PRO A 199 9.86 14.86 -27.54
N GLY A 200 9.50 13.60 -27.81
CA GLY A 200 10.04 12.84 -28.94
C GLY A 200 11.39 12.15 -28.68
N THR A 201 11.95 12.24 -27.48
CA THR A 201 13.10 11.40 -27.10
C THR A 201 12.57 9.98 -26.91
N GLN A 202 13.13 9.04 -27.68
CA GLN A 202 12.98 7.61 -27.41
C GLN A 202 13.64 7.28 -26.06
N ASN A 203 13.20 6.17 -25.45
CA ASN A 203 13.77 5.67 -24.23
C ASN A 203 15.19 5.12 -24.48
N ASP A 204 16.17 6.02 -24.51
CA ASP A 204 17.57 5.61 -24.73
C ASP A 204 18.12 4.98 -23.45
N THR A 205 18.59 3.74 -23.57
CA THR A 205 19.15 2.96 -22.47
C THR A 205 20.68 3.10 -22.43
N ALA A 206 21.21 3.08 -21.23
CA ALA A 206 22.65 3.16 -20.99
C ALA A 206 23.14 1.95 -20.18
N LEU A 207 24.29 1.42 -20.56
CA LEU A 207 25.07 0.50 -19.75
C LEU A 207 26.17 1.32 -19.06
N GLY A 208 26.10 1.43 -17.74
CA GLY A 208 27.02 2.31 -17.03
C GLY A 208 26.75 2.38 -15.53
N VAL A 209 27.12 3.51 -14.96
CA VAL A 209 26.96 3.81 -13.54
C VAL A 209 26.18 5.11 -13.37
N MET A 210 25.44 5.19 -12.25
CA MET A 210 24.68 6.37 -11.85
C MET A 210 24.86 6.60 -10.36
N PHE A 211 25.02 7.85 -9.96
CA PHE A 211 25.13 8.28 -8.58
C PHE A 211 24.24 9.49 -8.36
N GLY A 212 23.59 9.57 -7.20
CA GLY A 212 22.75 10.71 -6.89
C GLY A 212 22.25 10.76 -5.46
N SER A 213 21.56 11.82 -5.13
CA SER A 213 20.87 11.97 -3.85
C SER A 213 19.64 11.06 -3.78
N SER A 214 19.42 10.46 -2.61
CA SER A 214 18.29 9.58 -2.31
C SER A 214 17.58 10.03 -1.05
N ASP A 215 16.25 10.10 -1.10
CA ASP A 215 15.39 10.33 0.04
C ASP A 215 14.75 9.03 0.56
N VAL A 216 15.13 7.89 0.00
CA VAL A 216 14.51 6.59 0.31
C VAL A 216 14.72 6.20 1.77
N LEU A 217 15.91 6.48 2.32
CA LEU A 217 16.28 6.18 3.69
C LEU A 217 15.99 7.33 4.68
N LEU A 218 15.48 8.48 4.23
CA LEU A 218 15.08 9.52 5.17
C LEU A 218 13.94 9.00 6.05
N ALA A 219 14.18 9.05 7.36
CA ALA A 219 13.11 8.88 8.31
C ALA A 219 12.09 10.00 8.07
N ASP A 220 10.83 9.62 7.90
CA ASP A 220 9.73 10.56 7.61
C ASP A 220 9.38 11.48 8.80
N THR A 221 10.25 11.59 9.79
CA THR A 221 10.04 12.39 11.01
C THR A 221 9.74 13.86 10.73
N ARG A 222 10.28 14.40 9.64
CA ARG A 222 10.07 15.81 9.28
C ARG A 222 8.81 16.07 8.45
N SER A 223 8.20 15.02 7.91
CA SER A 223 6.93 15.12 7.18
C SER A 223 5.72 14.71 8.01
N ALA A 224 5.88 14.46 9.29
CA ALA A 224 4.76 14.29 10.21
C ALA A 224 3.95 15.58 10.35
N SER A 225 2.71 15.46 10.82
CA SER A 225 1.92 16.63 11.24
C SER A 225 2.66 17.40 12.34
N VAL A 226 2.65 18.72 12.26
CA VAL A 226 3.24 19.60 13.31
C VAL A 226 2.59 19.33 14.67
N TYR A 227 1.31 18.93 14.66
CA TYR A 227 0.59 18.50 15.84
C TYR A 227 0.47 16.98 15.81
N PRO A 228 1.01 16.27 16.81
CA PRO A 228 0.84 14.83 16.92
C PRO A 228 -0.63 14.47 17.11
N VAL A 229 -1.06 13.40 16.49
CA VAL A 229 -2.44 12.89 16.57
C VAL A 229 -2.41 11.58 17.35
N TYR A 230 -3.14 11.52 18.44
CA TYR A 230 -3.23 10.34 19.29
C TYR A 230 -4.58 9.66 19.15
N VAL A 231 -4.58 8.35 19.29
CA VAL A 231 -5.79 7.52 19.37
C VAL A 231 -5.64 6.52 20.50
N THR A 232 -6.75 6.21 21.14
CA THR A 232 -6.80 5.20 22.20
C THR A 232 -7.51 3.97 21.66
N ALA A 233 -6.86 2.81 21.75
CA ALA A 233 -7.45 1.52 21.44
C ALA A 233 -7.45 0.63 22.70
N ASN A 234 -8.57 -0.06 22.97
CA ASN A 234 -8.70 -0.96 24.10
C ASN A 234 -8.23 -2.38 23.75
N ARG A 235 -8.27 -2.72 22.46
CA ARG A 235 -7.84 -4.00 21.90
C ARG A 235 -6.96 -3.76 20.68
N GLU A 236 -6.28 -4.81 20.24
CA GLU A 236 -5.66 -4.80 18.93
C GLU A 236 -6.73 -4.56 17.87
N GLY A 237 -6.44 -3.62 16.95
CA GLY A 237 -7.42 -3.19 15.97
C GLY A 237 -6.80 -2.38 14.85
N VAL A 238 -7.65 -1.68 14.11
CA VAL A 238 -7.24 -0.85 12.99
C VAL A 238 -7.87 0.53 13.13
N VAL A 239 -7.06 1.57 12.94
CA VAL A 239 -7.57 2.94 12.75
C VAL A 239 -7.71 3.21 11.25
N GLU A 240 -8.90 3.54 10.83
CA GLU A 240 -9.17 4.07 9.51
C GLU A 240 -9.12 5.60 9.56
N ILE A 241 -8.31 6.18 8.69
CA ILE A 241 -8.13 7.63 8.58
C ILE A 241 -8.89 8.09 7.34
N LEU A 242 -9.98 8.79 7.56
CA LEU A 242 -10.86 9.24 6.48
C LEU A 242 -10.79 10.76 6.33
N ARG A 243 -10.82 11.23 5.08
CA ARG A 243 -10.97 12.64 4.73
C ARG A 243 -12.18 12.79 3.81
N ASP A 244 -13.13 13.62 4.19
CA ASP A 244 -14.36 13.85 3.42
C ASP A 244 -15.11 12.53 3.07
N GLY A 245 -15.08 11.55 3.99
CA GLY A 245 -15.67 10.22 3.79
C GLY A 245 -14.81 9.23 3.01
N ASN A 246 -13.69 9.65 2.42
CA ASN A 246 -12.78 8.78 1.67
C ASN A 246 -11.65 8.26 2.56
N LEU A 247 -11.38 6.98 2.50
CA LEU A 247 -10.29 6.33 3.22
C LEU A 247 -8.94 6.78 2.63
N LEU A 248 -8.11 7.45 3.46
CA LEU A 248 -6.76 7.86 3.09
C LEU A 248 -5.73 6.80 3.45
N ALA A 249 -5.87 6.22 4.63
CA ALA A 249 -4.94 5.22 5.15
C ALA A 249 -5.61 4.37 6.21
N THR A 250 -5.06 3.19 6.44
CA THR A 250 -5.34 2.33 7.59
C THR A 250 -4.05 2.12 8.37
N GLN A 251 -4.16 2.08 9.69
CA GLN A 251 -3.03 1.81 10.58
C GLN A 251 -3.45 0.80 11.64
N ALA A 252 -2.67 -0.28 11.79
CA ALA A 252 -2.84 -1.19 12.91
C ALA A 252 -2.50 -0.48 14.22
N VAL A 253 -3.31 -0.72 15.24
CA VAL A 253 -3.12 -0.18 16.59
C VAL A 253 -3.15 -1.32 17.59
N LYS A 254 -2.24 -1.22 18.57
CA LYS A 254 -2.20 -2.09 19.74
C LYS A 254 -3.02 -1.48 20.86
N PRO A 255 -3.38 -2.25 21.90
CA PRO A 255 -3.99 -1.69 23.08
C PRO A 255 -3.14 -0.56 23.66
N GLY A 256 -3.79 0.54 24.03
CA GLY A 256 -3.13 1.70 24.60
C GLY A 256 -3.34 2.99 23.81
N VAL A 257 -2.71 4.07 24.28
CA VAL A 257 -2.62 5.35 23.57
C VAL A 257 -1.48 5.24 22.56
N GLN A 258 -1.75 5.52 21.31
CA GLN A 258 -0.74 5.49 20.25
C GLN A 258 -0.80 6.75 19.42
N GLU A 259 0.38 7.19 18.98
CA GLU A 259 0.49 8.25 17.98
C GLU A 259 0.23 7.69 16.58
N ILE A 260 -0.68 8.35 15.88
CA ILE A 260 -0.99 8.04 14.48
C ILE A 260 0.18 8.49 13.60
N ASP A 261 0.69 7.56 12.79
CA ASP A 261 1.70 7.88 11.79
C ASP A 261 1.10 8.74 10.67
N THR A 262 1.17 10.05 10.88
CA THR A 262 0.68 11.03 9.91
C THR A 262 1.61 11.21 8.71
N ARG A 263 2.82 10.62 8.72
CA ARG A 263 3.83 10.77 7.65
C ARG A 263 3.36 10.26 6.30
N ARG A 264 2.49 9.25 6.30
CA ARG A 264 1.91 8.64 5.10
C ARG A 264 0.76 9.44 4.51
N LEU A 265 0.18 10.33 5.29
CA LEU A 265 -0.95 11.12 4.84
C LEU A 265 -0.50 12.18 3.83
N PRO A 266 -1.36 12.59 2.91
CA PRO A 266 -1.06 13.65 1.95
C PRO A 266 -0.55 14.92 2.63
N GLY A 267 0.33 15.67 1.96
CA GLY A 267 0.73 17.00 2.41
C GLY A 267 -0.45 17.98 2.42
N GLY A 268 -0.41 18.98 3.30
CA GLY A 268 -1.43 20.03 3.42
C GLY A 268 -1.94 20.19 4.84
N ILE A 269 -2.93 21.10 4.99
CA ILE A 269 -3.65 21.34 6.25
C ILE A 269 -5.10 20.93 6.03
N TYR A 270 -5.59 19.94 6.76
CA TYR A 270 -6.96 19.42 6.61
C TYR A 270 -7.38 18.59 7.82
N ASP A 271 -8.68 18.44 7.99
CA ASP A 271 -9.24 17.57 9.03
C ASP A 271 -9.44 16.16 8.52
N VAL A 272 -9.24 15.20 9.41
CA VAL A 272 -9.50 13.78 9.19
C VAL A 272 -10.40 13.23 10.29
N VAL A 273 -11.18 12.22 9.95
CA VAL A 273 -11.92 11.41 10.91
C VAL A 273 -11.13 10.13 11.16
N LEU A 274 -10.79 9.90 12.41
CA LEU A 274 -10.15 8.68 12.89
C LEU A 274 -11.24 7.73 13.38
N ARG A 275 -11.36 6.57 12.77
CA ARG A 275 -12.32 5.55 13.13
C ARG A 275 -11.58 4.32 13.61
N VAL A 276 -11.70 4.00 14.90
CA VAL A 276 -11.06 2.83 15.51
C VAL A 276 -11.99 1.63 15.35
N ILE A 277 -11.49 0.60 14.73
CA ILE A 277 -12.16 -0.69 14.52
C ILE A 277 -11.50 -1.72 15.40
N GLU A 278 -12.24 -2.28 16.34
CA GLU A 278 -11.81 -3.37 17.22
C GLU A 278 -12.77 -4.54 17.04
N ASP A 279 -12.28 -5.77 16.93
CA ASP A 279 -13.10 -6.98 16.70
C ASP A 279 -14.11 -6.82 15.54
N GLY A 280 -13.73 -6.06 14.50
CA GLY A 280 -14.58 -5.80 13.35
C GLY A 280 -15.74 -4.79 13.58
N GLN A 281 -15.80 -4.13 14.75
CA GLN A 281 -16.78 -3.12 15.09
C GLN A 281 -16.14 -1.75 15.34
N GLU A 282 -16.88 -0.67 15.02
CA GLU A 282 -16.44 0.68 15.33
C GLU A 282 -16.49 0.90 16.86
N ALA A 283 -15.31 1.01 17.49
CA ALA A 283 -15.17 1.25 18.92
C ALA A 283 -15.16 2.74 19.26
N SER A 284 -14.54 3.59 18.42
CA SER A 284 -14.54 5.04 18.61
C SER A 284 -14.37 5.81 17.30
N ARG A 285 -14.80 7.07 17.31
CA ARG A 285 -14.68 8.01 16.19
C ARG A 285 -14.27 9.38 16.69
N GLU A 286 -13.17 9.92 16.15
CA GLU A 286 -12.62 11.21 16.56
C GLU A 286 -12.25 12.04 15.32
N THR A 287 -12.24 13.37 15.48
CA THR A 287 -11.77 14.28 14.42
C THR A 287 -10.42 14.85 14.82
N ALA A 288 -9.45 14.80 13.91
CA ALA A 288 -8.12 15.35 14.12
C ALA A 288 -7.70 16.22 12.94
N SER A 289 -6.84 17.22 13.22
CA SER A 289 -6.31 18.11 12.18
C SER A 289 -4.90 17.68 11.80
N ILE A 290 -4.66 17.52 10.51
CA ILE A 290 -3.35 17.22 9.91
C ILE A 290 -2.74 18.51 9.38
N HIS A 291 -1.52 18.82 9.82
CA HIS A 291 -0.81 20.03 9.42
C HIS A 291 0.58 19.68 8.85
N LYS A 292 0.66 19.53 7.52
CA LYS A 292 1.87 19.15 6.77
C LYS A 292 2.11 20.09 5.60
N PRO A 293 2.76 21.24 5.79
CA PRO A 293 2.75 22.33 4.81
C PRO A 293 3.68 22.16 3.58
N SER A 294 4.58 21.15 3.51
CA SER A 294 5.58 21.08 2.42
C SER A 294 5.67 19.70 1.77
N ARG A 295 5.87 19.68 0.41
CA ARG A 295 6.14 18.46 -0.37
C ARG A 295 7.63 18.08 -0.44
N TRP A 296 8.55 18.99 -0.15
CA TRP A 296 9.98 18.69 -0.07
C TRP A 296 10.27 18.03 1.26
N ARG A 297 10.71 16.78 1.25
CA ARG A 297 10.80 15.96 2.48
C ARG A 297 11.79 16.50 3.50
N ASP A 298 12.92 17.06 3.07
CA ASP A 298 13.90 17.67 3.94
C ASP A 298 14.27 19.09 3.48
N PRO A 299 13.66 20.15 4.02
CA PRO A 299 13.96 21.53 3.64
C PRO A 299 15.35 22.01 4.06
N THR A 300 16.08 21.31 4.93
CA THR A 300 17.46 21.65 5.28
C THR A 300 18.43 21.23 4.19
N ARG A 301 18.09 20.23 3.39
CA ARG A 301 18.87 19.76 2.25
C ARG A 301 18.31 20.38 0.97
N ARG A 302 18.80 21.54 0.64
CA ARG A 302 18.29 22.32 -0.50
C ARG A 302 18.66 21.77 -1.88
N TRP A 303 19.63 20.86 -1.96
CA TRP A 303 20.10 20.27 -3.21
C TRP A 303 19.65 18.82 -3.37
N ARG A 304 19.19 18.49 -4.58
CA ARG A 304 19.00 17.14 -5.07
C ARG A 304 19.65 17.02 -6.42
N TYR A 305 20.47 16.02 -6.62
CA TYR A 305 21.20 15.85 -7.86
C TYR A 305 21.38 14.39 -8.20
N SER A 306 21.63 14.10 -9.48
CA SER A 306 22.21 12.85 -9.90
C SER A 306 22.98 13.02 -11.18
N ALA A 307 23.94 12.12 -11.40
CA ALA A 307 24.74 12.05 -12.59
C ALA A 307 24.88 10.59 -13.02
N PHE A 308 24.99 10.37 -14.33
CA PHE A 308 25.26 9.05 -14.90
C PHE A 308 26.33 9.17 -15.98
N ALA A 309 27.07 8.05 -16.17
CA ALA A 309 28.05 7.89 -17.23
C ALA A 309 28.10 6.43 -17.68
N GLY A 310 28.22 6.22 -18.97
CA GLY A 310 28.29 4.89 -19.57
C GLY A 310 28.26 4.96 -21.09
N GLN A 311 27.76 3.90 -21.70
CA GLN A 311 27.62 3.77 -23.15
C GLN A 311 26.16 3.53 -23.51
N GLN A 312 25.71 4.13 -24.59
CA GLN A 312 24.41 3.81 -25.17
C GLN A 312 24.42 2.37 -25.66
N ARG A 313 23.48 1.58 -25.18
CA ARG A 313 23.33 0.17 -25.58
C ARG A 313 21.88 -0.26 -25.60
N SER A 314 21.56 -1.14 -26.55
CA SER A 314 20.32 -1.92 -26.55
C SER A 314 20.67 -3.39 -26.44
N LEU A 315 20.23 -4.06 -25.35
CA LEU A 315 20.64 -5.46 -25.09
C LEU A 315 19.79 -6.49 -25.84
N LEU A 316 18.57 -6.19 -26.21
CA LEU A 316 17.65 -7.14 -26.84
C LEU A 316 16.89 -6.56 -28.05
N ASP A 317 17.11 -5.32 -28.40
CA ASP A 317 16.40 -4.67 -29.48
C ASP A 317 17.03 -5.05 -30.83
N SER A 318 16.19 -5.48 -31.78
CA SER A 318 16.60 -5.81 -33.12
C SER A 318 16.74 -4.58 -34.03
N ASP A 319 16.38 -3.39 -33.54
CA ASP A 319 16.46 -2.16 -34.33
C ASP A 319 17.91 -1.66 -34.40
N ARG A 320 18.61 -2.10 -35.44
CA ARG A 320 20.02 -1.73 -35.77
C ARG A 320 20.25 -0.24 -36.07
N SER A 321 19.24 0.60 -35.82
CA SER A 321 19.32 2.04 -36.06
C SER A 321 19.99 2.83 -34.91
N MET A 322 20.22 2.19 -33.76
CA MET A 322 20.94 2.82 -32.65
C MET A 322 22.48 2.70 -32.87
N GLN A 323 23.18 3.82 -32.75
CA GLN A 323 24.63 3.87 -32.73
C GLN A 323 25.11 3.28 -31.39
N GLU A 324 25.34 1.95 -31.39
CA GLU A 324 25.83 1.24 -30.21
C GLU A 324 27.25 1.67 -29.85
N GLY A 325 27.50 1.82 -28.55
CA GLY A 325 28.84 2.11 -28.03
C GLY A 325 29.19 3.59 -27.91
N GLU A 326 28.32 4.49 -28.31
CA GLU A 326 28.50 5.93 -28.08
C GLU A 326 28.35 6.32 -26.61
N ILE A 327 28.92 7.46 -26.25
CA ILE A 327 28.88 7.98 -24.86
C ILE A 327 27.45 8.28 -24.45
N ALA A 328 27.07 7.82 -23.25
CA ALA A 328 25.86 8.21 -22.57
C ALA A 328 26.24 8.84 -21.21
N ALA A 329 26.08 10.14 -21.07
CA ALA A 329 26.41 10.84 -19.83
C ALA A 329 25.43 12.01 -19.59
N GLY A 330 25.18 12.33 -18.35
CA GLY A 330 24.32 13.43 -18.00
C GLY A 330 24.24 13.72 -16.51
N ALA A 331 23.70 14.87 -16.20
CA ALA A 331 23.47 15.30 -14.82
C ALA A 331 22.16 16.10 -14.73
N VAL A 332 21.52 16.02 -13.58
CA VAL A 332 20.41 16.87 -13.21
C VAL A 332 20.63 17.39 -11.79
N VAL A 333 20.19 18.60 -11.59
CA VAL A 333 20.20 19.25 -10.28
C VAL A 333 18.86 19.93 -10.04
N ASN A 334 18.38 19.82 -8.81
CA ASN A 334 17.23 20.57 -8.32
C ASN A 334 17.63 21.32 -7.05
N TYR A 335 17.18 22.55 -6.96
CA TYR A 335 17.44 23.41 -5.83
C TYR A 335 16.15 23.94 -5.23
N LEU A 336 16.01 23.80 -3.92
CA LEU A 336 14.90 24.35 -3.16
C LEU A 336 15.14 25.84 -2.93
N LEU A 337 14.61 26.70 -3.81
CA LEU A 337 14.68 28.17 -3.70
C LEU A 337 13.92 28.66 -2.47
N HIS A 338 12.74 28.10 -2.25
CA HIS A 338 11.82 28.42 -1.15
C HIS A 338 11.10 27.12 -0.76
N PRO A 339 10.59 26.93 0.46
CA PRO A 339 9.81 25.75 0.83
C PRO A 339 8.66 25.38 -0.12
N ARG A 340 8.22 26.35 -0.95
CA ARG A 340 7.16 26.22 -1.96
C ARG A 340 7.65 26.35 -3.40
N ALA A 341 8.97 26.43 -3.65
CA ALA A 341 9.51 26.65 -4.99
C ALA A 341 10.80 25.85 -5.21
N VAL A 342 10.81 25.01 -6.25
CA VAL A 342 11.96 24.18 -6.65
C VAL A 342 12.36 24.56 -8.07
N ALA A 343 13.62 24.94 -8.27
CA ALA A 343 14.22 25.08 -9.60
C ALA A 343 14.98 23.83 -9.97
N GLY A 344 14.97 23.45 -11.26
CA GLY A 344 15.67 22.28 -11.79
C GLY A 344 16.44 22.63 -13.06
N ALA A 345 17.58 22.00 -13.24
CA ALA A 345 18.37 22.06 -14.47
C ALA A 345 18.84 20.65 -14.84
N THR A 346 18.90 20.34 -16.14
CA THR A 346 19.41 19.08 -16.67
C THR A 346 20.32 19.33 -17.87
N VAL A 347 21.33 18.51 -18.00
CA VAL A 347 22.19 18.38 -19.18
C VAL A 347 22.46 16.92 -19.41
N GLN A 348 22.31 16.47 -20.66
CA GLN A 348 22.63 15.09 -21.02
C GLN A 348 23.13 14.99 -22.45
N GLN A 349 23.98 14.00 -22.67
CA GLN A 349 24.40 13.57 -24.00
C GLN A 349 24.22 12.04 -24.06
N ILE A 350 23.47 11.56 -25.04
CA ILE A 350 23.29 10.12 -25.31
C ILE A 350 23.52 9.94 -26.81
N GLY A 351 24.64 9.31 -27.14
CA GLY A 351 25.11 9.28 -28.52
C GLY A 351 25.43 10.67 -29.04
N THR A 352 24.94 10.99 -30.22
CA THR A 352 25.05 12.32 -30.83
C THR A 352 24.09 13.35 -30.27
N ARG A 353 23.07 12.92 -29.50
CA ARG A 353 22.04 13.80 -28.98
C ARG A 353 22.46 14.51 -27.71
N ARG A 354 22.36 15.83 -27.75
CA ARG A 354 22.58 16.69 -26.59
C ARG A 354 21.26 17.35 -26.21
N ALA A 355 20.90 17.26 -24.94
CA ALA A 355 19.70 17.90 -24.43
C ALA A 355 20.00 18.68 -23.15
N THR A 356 19.39 19.86 -23.05
CA THR A 356 19.43 20.71 -21.86
C THR A 356 18.02 21.15 -21.50
N GLY A 357 17.79 21.34 -20.21
CA GLY A 357 16.47 21.79 -19.75
C GLY A 357 16.53 22.54 -18.43
N LEU A 358 15.54 23.40 -18.23
CA LEU A 358 15.32 24.17 -17.02
C LEU A 358 13.86 23.99 -16.60
N SER A 359 13.61 23.78 -15.32
CA SER A 359 12.25 23.67 -14.79
C SER A 359 12.07 24.46 -13.51
N MET A 360 10.83 24.83 -13.26
CA MET A 360 10.41 25.44 -12.00
C MET A 360 9.08 24.85 -11.57
N ASP A 361 9.03 24.34 -10.35
CA ASP A 361 7.82 23.87 -9.69
C ASP A 361 7.50 24.83 -8.54
N TRP A 362 6.35 25.47 -8.59
CA TRP A 362 5.95 26.51 -7.66
C TRP A 362 4.57 26.26 -7.09
N GLN A 363 4.47 26.16 -5.78
CA GLN A 363 3.22 26.08 -5.05
C GLN A 363 2.93 27.45 -4.40
N ALA A 364 2.29 28.37 -5.13
CA ALA A 364 2.02 29.73 -4.64
C ALA A 364 1.10 29.72 -3.40
N SER A 365 0.17 28.76 -3.32
CA SER A 365 -0.71 28.55 -2.18
C SER A 365 -1.14 27.08 -2.11
N ASP A 366 -1.87 26.71 -1.06
CA ASP A 366 -2.46 25.35 -0.96
C ASP A 366 -3.49 25.08 -2.06
N ARG A 367 -3.99 26.13 -2.69
CA ARG A 367 -4.97 26.07 -3.79
C ARG A 367 -4.36 26.15 -5.17
N PHE A 368 -3.18 26.80 -5.33
CA PHE A 368 -2.58 27.04 -6.63
C PHE A 368 -1.17 26.48 -6.71
N SER A 369 -0.92 25.65 -7.73
CA SER A 369 0.41 25.17 -8.10
C SER A 369 0.64 25.31 -9.59
N ALA A 370 1.88 25.66 -9.96
CA ALA A 370 2.32 25.85 -11.34
C ALA A 370 3.64 25.11 -11.58
N TYR A 371 3.80 24.57 -12.77
CA TYR A 371 5.02 23.93 -13.25
C TYR A 371 5.38 24.51 -14.61
N THR A 372 6.65 24.84 -14.80
CA THR A 372 7.19 25.29 -16.08
C THR A 372 8.43 24.47 -16.42
N ASN A 373 8.60 24.18 -17.71
CA ASN A 373 9.74 23.45 -18.24
C ASN A 373 10.15 24.03 -19.58
N PHE A 374 11.44 24.37 -19.73
CA PHE A 374 12.06 24.82 -20.97
C PHE A 374 13.14 23.82 -21.33
N TYR A 375 13.18 23.39 -22.57
CA TYR A 375 14.17 22.43 -23.03
C TYR A 375 14.63 22.71 -24.46
N THR A 376 15.84 22.26 -24.76
CA THR A 376 16.39 22.20 -26.10
C THR A 376 17.17 20.91 -26.29
N SER A 377 17.06 20.32 -27.47
CA SER A 377 17.76 19.10 -27.87
C SER A 377 18.24 19.23 -29.30
N SER A 378 19.39 18.68 -29.61
CA SER A 378 19.95 18.71 -30.96
C SER A 378 19.04 18.04 -32.00
N ASP A 379 18.37 16.95 -31.64
CA ASP A 379 17.57 16.14 -32.59
C ASP A 379 16.06 16.20 -32.34
N ALA A 380 15.64 16.49 -31.10
CA ALA A 380 14.22 16.53 -30.72
C ALA A 380 13.66 17.97 -30.68
N GLY A 381 14.48 18.97 -31.07
CA GLY A 381 14.06 20.36 -31.13
C GLY A 381 14.05 21.08 -29.79
N ARG A 382 13.20 22.09 -29.68
CA ARG A 382 13.09 22.97 -28.49
C ARG A 382 11.62 23.15 -28.11
N GLY A 383 11.40 23.39 -26.81
CA GLY A 383 10.01 23.59 -26.38
C GLY A 383 9.87 24.18 -24.99
N VAL A 384 8.59 24.42 -24.68
CA VAL A 384 8.14 24.90 -23.37
C VAL A 384 6.89 24.12 -22.98
N ASP A 385 6.84 23.70 -21.72
CA ASP A 385 5.67 23.09 -21.08
C ASP A 385 5.26 23.94 -19.89
N LEU A 386 3.99 24.28 -19.82
CA LEU A 386 3.38 25.04 -18.73
C LEU A 386 2.21 24.22 -18.18
N GLN A 387 2.13 24.06 -16.87
CA GLN A 387 1.01 23.41 -16.20
C GLN A 387 0.59 24.23 -14.99
N GLY A 388 -0.72 24.48 -14.86
CA GLY A 388 -1.33 25.11 -13.70
C GLY A 388 -2.44 24.24 -13.11
N LEU A 389 -2.52 24.20 -11.80
CA LEU A 389 -3.60 23.56 -11.06
C LEU A 389 -4.15 24.54 -10.03
N TYR A 390 -5.43 24.83 -10.13
CA TYR A 390 -6.16 25.61 -9.14
C TYR A 390 -7.23 24.74 -8.49
N ARG A 391 -7.19 24.59 -7.16
CA ARG A 391 -8.18 23.87 -6.37
C ARG A 391 -9.06 24.84 -5.60
N TYR A 392 -10.35 24.65 -5.67
CA TYR A 392 -11.31 25.39 -4.87
C TYR A 392 -12.23 24.40 -4.13
N ARG A 393 -13.06 24.90 -3.21
CA ARG A 393 -13.86 24.05 -2.30
C ARG A 393 -14.69 22.98 -3.02
N ALA A 394 -15.22 23.27 -4.18
CA ALA A 394 -16.11 22.38 -4.93
C ALA A 394 -15.47 21.73 -6.16
N GLY A 395 -14.17 21.96 -6.44
CA GLY A 395 -13.57 21.36 -7.63
C GLY A 395 -12.14 21.80 -7.93
N SER A 396 -11.74 21.61 -9.18
CA SER A 396 -10.41 21.99 -9.65
C SER A 396 -10.42 22.46 -11.10
N VAL A 397 -9.47 23.30 -11.43
CA VAL A 397 -9.14 23.74 -12.79
C VAL A 397 -7.71 23.33 -13.06
N VAL A 398 -7.50 22.56 -14.12
CA VAL A 398 -6.17 22.18 -14.62
C VAL A 398 -6.00 22.81 -15.99
N ALA A 399 -4.94 23.58 -16.17
CA ALA A 399 -4.55 24.14 -17.46
C ALA A 399 -3.16 23.64 -17.83
N ASN A 400 -2.98 23.17 -19.04
CA ASN A 400 -1.68 22.80 -19.60
C ASN A 400 -1.50 23.41 -20.99
N HIS A 401 -0.28 23.89 -21.24
CA HIS A 401 0.15 24.39 -22.53
C HIS A 401 1.53 23.80 -22.83
N ALA A 402 1.67 23.16 -23.97
CA ALA A 402 2.93 22.65 -24.46
C ALA A 402 3.16 23.17 -25.87
N ARG A 403 4.31 23.75 -26.10
CA ARG A 403 4.77 24.19 -27.43
C ARG A 403 6.13 23.58 -27.71
N SER A 404 6.24 22.82 -28.78
CA SER A 404 7.47 22.17 -29.16
C SER A 404 7.74 22.32 -30.66
N TRP A 405 9.01 22.51 -30.98
CA TRP A 405 9.52 22.30 -32.33
C TRP A 405 10.01 20.88 -32.44
N ALA A 406 9.42 20.06 -33.30
CA ALA A 406 9.79 18.69 -33.48
C ALA A 406 10.12 18.40 -34.96
N GLU A 407 11.16 17.65 -35.18
CA GLU A 407 11.48 17.08 -36.51
C GLU A 407 10.91 15.66 -36.55
N GLN A 408 10.02 15.41 -37.49
CA GLN A 408 9.47 14.07 -37.73
C GLN A 408 10.01 13.50 -39.03
N ARG A 409 10.54 12.29 -38.96
CA ARG A 409 10.88 11.52 -40.17
C ARG A 409 9.62 10.85 -40.68
N HIS A 410 9.18 11.23 -41.85
CA HIS A 410 8.06 10.60 -42.56
C HIS A 410 8.59 9.60 -43.58
N ARG A 411 8.11 8.34 -43.49
CA ARG A 411 8.35 7.37 -44.52
C ARG A 411 7.49 7.76 -45.74
N LEU A 412 8.12 8.12 -46.84
CA LEU A 412 7.42 8.33 -48.09
C LEU A 412 6.96 6.97 -48.67
N PRO A 413 5.78 6.92 -49.32
CA PRO A 413 5.34 5.70 -50.01
C PRO A 413 6.47 5.26 -50.95
N ALA A 414 6.89 3.99 -50.82
CA ALA A 414 7.87 3.42 -51.72
C ALA A 414 7.22 3.25 -53.12
N SER A 415 7.83 3.78 -54.16
CA SER A 415 7.53 3.34 -55.51
C SER A 415 8.10 1.94 -55.71
N GLU A 416 7.41 1.08 -56.46
CA GLU A 416 7.83 -0.33 -56.70
C GLU A 416 9.32 -0.40 -57.06
N GLY A 417 10.10 -1.15 -56.23
CA GLY A 417 11.53 -1.38 -56.41
C GLY A 417 12.49 -0.33 -55.85
N ALA A 418 12.06 0.74 -55.24
CA ALA A 418 12.97 1.73 -54.61
C ALA A 418 13.02 1.57 -53.08
N PRO A 419 14.19 1.75 -52.43
CA PRO A 419 14.30 1.71 -50.99
C PRO A 419 13.44 2.82 -50.36
N PRO A 420 12.87 2.61 -49.18
CA PRO A 420 12.03 3.60 -48.50
C PRO A 420 12.80 4.91 -48.30
N ARG A 421 12.25 5.99 -48.85
CA ARG A 421 12.78 7.34 -48.61
C ARG A 421 12.15 7.93 -47.37
N TRP A 422 12.98 8.58 -46.56
CA TRP A 422 12.57 9.30 -45.37
C TRP A 422 12.64 10.81 -45.65
N GLU A 423 11.56 11.52 -45.43
CA GLU A 423 11.53 12.97 -45.46
C GLU A 423 11.44 13.51 -44.04
N THR A 424 12.35 14.38 -43.66
CA THR A 424 12.34 15.05 -42.39
C THR A 424 11.58 16.34 -42.52
N ARG A 425 10.45 16.48 -41.85
CA ARG A 425 9.68 17.72 -41.75
C ARG A 425 9.72 18.23 -40.34
N GLY A 426 10.26 19.43 -40.15
CA GLY A 426 10.23 20.18 -38.92
C GLY A 426 9.00 21.10 -38.84
N GLY A 427 8.45 21.24 -37.66
CA GLY A 427 7.34 22.13 -37.43
C GLY A 427 7.00 22.39 -35.95
N TRP A 428 6.38 23.50 -35.68
CA TRP A 428 5.83 23.78 -34.37
C TRP A 428 4.55 22.99 -34.11
N GLN A 429 4.51 22.38 -32.95
CA GLN A 429 3.31 21.75 -32.42
C GLN A 429 2.91 22.44 -31.12
N ASP A 430 1.70 22.96 -31.09
CA ASP A 430 1.12 23.55 -29.88
C ASP A 430 -0.04 22.69 -29.38
N THR A 431 -0.09 22.44 -28.09
CA THR A 431 -1.22 21.81 -27.43
C THR A 431 -1.60 22.61 -26.19
N THR A 432 -2.84 23.04 -26.14
CA THR A 432 -3.38 23.72 -24.96
C THR A 432 -4.64 23.00 -24.54
N ALA A 433 -4.74 22.63 -23.25
CA ALA A 433 -5.95 22.04 -22.71
C ALA A 433 -6.29 22.67 -21.36
N VAL A 434 -7.60 22.86 -21.15
CA VAL A 434 -8.16 23.28 -19.86
C VAL A 434 -9.21 22.26 -19.47
N SER A 435 -9.08 21.72 -18.27
CA SER A 435 -10.03 20.79 -17.68
C SER A 435 -10.58 21.37 -16.38
N ILE A 436 -11.89 21.43 -16.26
CA ILE A 436 -12.61 21.92 -15.08
C ILE A 436 -13.43 20.76 -14.55
N THR A 437 -13.29 20.47 -13.26
CA THR A 437 -14.16 19.56 -12.55
C THR A 437 -14.87 20.31 -11.45
N HIS A 438 -16.19 20.17 -11.37
CA HIS A 438 -17.00 20.86 -10.37
C HIS A 438 -17.99 19.87 -9.73
N ARG A 439 -18.08 19.88 -8.41
CA ARG A 439 -19.01 19.10 -7.63
C ARG A 439 -20.06 20.06 -7.05
N PHE A 440 -21.24 20.06 -7.61
CA PHE A 440 -22.36 20.90 -7.13
C PHE A 440 -22.87 20.43 -5.77
N SER A 441 -22.91 19.11 -5.57
CA SER A 441 -23.32 18.49 -4.32
C SER A 441 -22.54 17.16 -4.10
N HIS A 442 -22.84 16.46 -3.01
CA HIS A 442 -22.30 15.09 -2.82
C HIS A 442 -22.85 14.09 -3.85
N ARG A 443 -23.92 14.46 -4.60
CA ARG A 443 -24.56 13.62 -5.61
C ARG A 443 -24.23 14.03 -7.03
N ASP A 444 -23.92 15.30 -7.26
CA ASP A 444 -23.81 15.91 -8.59
C ASP A 444 -22.40 16.38 -8.88
N ASN A 445 -21.89 15.99 -10.03
CA ASN A 445 -20.62 16.47 -10.55
C ASN A 445 -20.70 16.80 -12.05
N ALA A 446 -19.88 17.74 -12.49
CA ALA A 446 -19.70 18.04 -13.90
C ALA A 446 -18.22 18.16 -14.23
N SER A 447 -17.86 17.85 -15.47
CA SER A 447 -16.54 18.13 -16.02
C SER A 447 -16.67 18.76 -17.39
N LEU A 448 -15.76 19.70 -17.66
CA LEU A 448 -15.55 20.34 -18.95
C LEU A 448 -14.08 20.22 -19.30
N ARG A 449 -13.79 19.78 -20.50
CA ARG A 449 -12.44 19.81 -21.06
C ARG A 449 -12.49 20.48 -22.43
N VAL A 450 -11.62 21.45 -22.61
CA VAL A 450 -11.39 22.09 -23.92
C VAL A 450 -9.92 21.88 -24.25
N ALA A 451 -9.63 21.26 -25.39
CA ALA A 451 -8.27 21.02 -25.86
C ALA A 451 -8.13 21.55 -27.28
N ARG A 452 -7.09 22.34 -27.52
CA ARG A 452 -6.72 22.85 -28.84
C ARG A 452 -5.33 22.37 -29.20
N SER A 453 -5.20 21.80 -30.37
CA SER A 453 -3.90 21.41 -30.94
C SER A 453 -3.68 22.08 -32.29
N SER A 454 -2.42 22.41 -32.59
CA SER A 454 -1.96 22.89 -33.85
C SER A 454 -0.67 22.17 -34.25
N GLY A 455 -0.36 22.13 -35.54
CA GLY A 455 0.75 21.35 -36.08
C GLY A 455 0.26 20.09 -36.78
N PHE A 456 0.74 18.93 -36.42
CA PHE A 456 0.39 17.64 -37.07
C PHE A 456 -1.08 17.23 -36.87
N THR A 457 -1.64 17.59 -35.70
CA THR A 457 -3.08 17.45 -35.45
C THR A 457 -3.64 18.87 -35.27
N ARG A 458 -4.63 19.25 -36.05
CA ARG A 458 -5.25 20.58 -35.96
C ARG A 458 -6.68 20.49 -35.50
N GLY A 459 -7.02 21.27 -34.51
CA GLY A 459 -8.42 21.45 -34.15
C GLY A 459 -8.62 21.75 -32.68
N THR A 460 -9.86 22.10 -32.37
CA THR A 460 -10.32 22.26 -31.00
C THR A 460 -11.30 21.16 -30.70
N GLY A 461 -11.07 20.43 -29.60
CA GLY A 461 -11.95 19.43 -29.01
C GLY A 461 -12.62 19.99 -27.77
N ILE A 462 -13.87 19.63 -27.55
CA ILE A 462 -14.67 19.99 -26.38
C ILE A 462 -15.32 18.69 -25.88
N ASP A 463 -15.13 18.41 -24.59
CA ASP A 463 -15.77 17.31 -23.88
C ASP A 463 -16.50 17.87 -22.66
N VAL A 464 -17.79 17.55 -22.51
CA VAL A 464 -18.63 17.95 -21.37
C VAL A 464 -19.26 16.70 -20.78
N SER A 465 -19.25 16.57 -19.48
CA SER A 465 -20.03 15.52 -18.82
C SER A 465 -20.67 16.03 -17.54
N TYR A 466 -21.86 15.51 -17.25
CA TYR A 466 -22.56 15.70 -15.99
C TYR A 466 -23.00 14.34 -15.47
N GLY A 467 -22.76 14.08 -14.20
CA GLY A 467 -23.11 12.85 -13.54
C GLY A 467 -23.84 13.11 -12.23
N ARG A 468 -24.83 12.26 -11.94
CA ARG A 468 -25.59 12.33 -10.71
C ARG A 468 -25.81 10.93 -10.12
N ARG A 469 -25.61 10.81 -8.82
CA ARG A 469 -25.89 9.61 -8.05
C ARG A 469 -27.14 9.79 -7.22
N GLU A 470 -28.07 8.85 -7.34
CA GLU A 470 -29.34 8.84 -6.61
C GLU A 470 -29.58 7.46 -6.00
N THR A 471 -30.38 7.41 -4.93
CA THR A 471 -30.88 6.16 -4.36
C THR A 471 -32.35 6.05 -4.72
N LEU A 472 -32.68 5.11 -5.59
CA LEU A 472 -34.07 4.84 -6.02
C LEU A 472 -34.72 3.86 -5.05
N PHE A 473 -35.96 4.17 -4.62
CA PHE A 473 -36.75 3.36 -3.70
C PHE A 473 -36.05 3.03 -2.37
N GLY A 474 -35.11 3.88 -1.93
CA GLY A 474 -34.35 3.70 -0.68
C GLY A 474 -33.41 2.49 -0.62
N ARG A 475 -33.26 1.73 -1.73
CA ARG A 475 -32.52 0.46 -1.75
C ARG A 475 -31.52 0.30 -2.90
N HIS A 476 -31.67 1.08 -3.98
CA HIS A 476 -30.88 0.87 -5.20
C HIS A 476 -30.10 2.11 -5.53
N ASP A 477 -28.78 1.98 -5.58
CA ASP A 477 -27.90 3.04 -6.07
C ASP A 477 -28.00 3.13 -7.59
N VAL A 478 -28.40 4.30 -8.07
CA VAL A 478 -28.46 4.65 -9.50
C VAL A 478 -27.48 5.76 -9.77
N ASN A 479 -26.64 5.54 -10.75
CA ASN A 479 -25.72 6.55 -11.24
C ASN A 479 -26.00 6.81 -12.72
N TRP A 480 -26.33 8.03 -13.08
CA TRP A 480 -26.52 8.43 -14.46
C TRP A 480 -25.54 9.53 -14.88
N ARG A 481 -25.13 9.48 -16.11
CA ARG A 481 -24.18 10.42 -16.71
C ARG A 481 -24.66 10.78 -18.10
N VAL A 482 -24.65 12.08 -18.38
CA VAL A 482 -24.78 12.61 -19.74
C VAL A 482 -23.44 13.16 -20.14
N SER A 483 -22.96 12.81 -21.32
CA SER A 483 -21.76 13.36 -21.91
C SER A 483 -21.97 13.77 -23.36
N ALA A 484 -21.26 14.81 -23.75
CA ALA A 484 -21.21 15.30 -25.14
C ALA A 484 -19.78 15.65 -25.50
N TYR A 485 -19.39 15.34 -26.73
CA TYR A 485 -18.06 15.66 -27.21
C TYR A 485 -18.05 16.08 -28.67
N ASP A 486 -17.10 16.94 -29.00
CA ASP A 486 -16.75 17.35 -30.34
C ASP A 486 -15.23 17.41 -30.47
N ARG A 487 -14.62 16.42 -31.11
CA ARG A 487 -13.18 16.20 -31.18
C ARG A 487 -12.66 16.30 -32.60
N PRO A 488 -11.46 16.88 -32.84
CA PRO A 488 -10.85 16.90 -34.16
C PRO A 488 -10.52 15.47 -34.61
N GLY A 489 -10.53 15.26 -35.88
CA GLY A 489 -10.17 13.96 -36.48
C GLY A 489 -8.68 13.65 -36.31
N SER A 490 -8.36 12.37 -36.25
CA SER A 490 -7.01 11.80 -36.18
C SER A 490 -6.77 10.83 -37.34
N ARG A 491 -5.54 10.31 -37.47
CA ARG A 491 -5.23 9.24 -38.44
C ARG A 491 -6.13 8.01 -38.28
N PHE A 492 -6.45 7.66 -37.04
CA PHE A 492 -7.32 6.52 -36.72
C PHE A 492 -8.79 6.74 -37.10
N THR A 493 -9.20 7.99 -37.23
CA THR A 493 -10.56 8.37 -37.65
C THR A 493 -10.59 8.87 -39.10
N HIS A 494 -9.57 8.56 -39.90
CA HIS A 494 -9.40 9.05 -41.27
C HIS A 494 -9.58 10.58 -41.37
N TYR A 495 -9.04 11.30 -40.35
CA TYR A 495 -9.10 12.78 -40.20
C TYR A 495 -10.51 13.34 -40.11
N ARG A 496 -11.51 12.52 -39.84
CA ARG A 496 -12.90 13.00 -39.67
C ARG A 496 -13.15 13.45 -38.23
N ARG A 497 -13.88 14.56 -38.11
CA ARG A 497 -14.27 15.11 -36.81
C ARG A 497 -15.26 14.18 -36.11
N GLN A 498 -14.99 13.86 -34.85
CA GLN A 498 -15.78 12.96 -34.04
C GLN A 498 -16.70 13.74 -33.12
N ARG A 499 -18.00 13.55 -33.26
CA ARG A 499 -19.02 14.17 -32.42
C ARG A 499 -19.93 13.12 -31.82
N GLY A 500 -20.29 13.28 -30.59
CA GLY A 500 -21.20 12.37 -29.93
C GLY A 500 -21.91 12.99 -28.75
N ILE A 501 -23.01 12.37 -28.39
CA ILE A 501 -23.73 12.56 -27.14
C ILE A 501 -24.16 11.21 -26.64
N ASP A 502 -24.01 10.96 -25.34
CA ASP A 502 -24.43 9.71 -24.70
C ASP A 502 -25.08 9.95 -23.35
N LEU A 503 -26.03 9.11 -23.00
CA LEU A 503 -26.61 8.96 -21.67
C LEU A 503 -26.29 7.55 -21.20
N THR A 504 -25.61 7.44 -20.07
CA THR A 504 -25.33 6.19 -19.38
C THR A 504 -26.09 6.15 -18.09
N VAL A 505 -26.78 5.05 -17.82
CA VAL A 505 -27.48 4.77 -16.56
C VAL A 505 -26.94 3.46 -16.00
N SER A 506 -26.47 3.46 -14.78
CA SER A 506 -26.01 2.28 -14.05
C SER A 506 -26.85 2.08 -12.80
N VAL A 507 -27.33 0.87 -12.61
CA VAL A 507 -28.18 0.49 -11.46
C VAL A 507 -27.56 -0.71 -10.76
N SER A 508 -27.33 -0.62 -9.47
CA SER A 508 -26.91 -1.73 -8.63
C SER A 508 -28.14 -2.32 -7.93
N LEU A 509 -28.47 -3.58 -8.25
CA LEU A 509 -29.62 -4.29 -7.70
C LEU A 509 -29.18 -5.34 -6.70
N GLY A 510 -29.83 -5.34 -5.52
CA GLY A 510 -29.55 -6.30 -4.46
C GLY A 510 -28.25 -6.03 -3.69
N SER A 511 -27.80 -6.98 -2.90
CA SER A 511 -26.61 -6.91 -2.03
C SER A 511 -25.28 -6.80 -2.82
N GLU A 512 -25.08 -5.79 -3.63
CA GLU A 512 -23.86 -5.52 -4.45
C GLU A 512 -23.43 -6.65 -5.38
N ARG A 513 -24.22 -7.73 -5.53
CA ARG A 513 -23.86 -8.89 -6.33
C ARG A 513 -24.21 -8.75 -7.81
N ARG A 514 -25.17 -7.87 -8.15
CA ARG A 514 -25.62 -7.66 -9.52
C ARG A 514 -25.64 -6.18 -9.86
N SER A 515 -25.03 -5.84 -10.99
CA SER A 515 -25.11 -4.50 -11.54
C SER A 515 -25.54 -4.55 -13.00
N TYR A 516 -26.36 -3.59 -13.37
CA TYR A 516 -26.81 -3.41 -14.74
C TYR A 516 -26.47 -1.98 -15.16
N SER A 517 -25.95 -1.83 -16.37
CA SER A 517 -25.73 -0.52 -16.96
C SER A 517 -26.24 -0.51 -18.39
N GLY A 518 -26.88 0.59 -18.76
CA GLY A 518 -27.31 0.85 -20.11
C GLY A 518 -26.78 2.20 -20.57
N SER A 519 -26.33 2.29 -21.81
CA SER A 519 -25.98 3.53 -22.44
C SER A 519 -26.68 3.63 -23.80
N LEU A 520 -27.15 4.83 -24.09
CA LEU A 520 -27.70 5.17 -25.40
C LEU A 520 -27.09 6.48 -25.86
N GLY A 521 -26.86 6.60 -27.14
CA GLY A 521 -26.24 7.80 -27.65
C GLY A 521 -26.22 7.86 -29.18
N SER A 522 -25.60 8.91 -29.66
CA SER A 522 -25.33 9.11 -31.06
C SER A 522 -23.89 9.56 -31.26
N ARG A 523 -23.18 8.94 -32.19
CA ARG A 523 -21.78 9.23 -32.49
C ARG A 523 -21.53 9.35 -34.00
N THR A 524 -20.39 9.89 -34.37
CA THR A 524 -19.93 9.87 -35.78
C THR A 524 -19.44 8.47 -36.10
N GLY A 525 -20.07 7.83 -37.06
CA GLY A 525 -19.67 6.52 -37.58
C GLY A 525 -18.44 6.58 -38.49
N GLU A 526 -17.95 5.39 -38.89
CA GLU A 526 -16.75 5.23 -39.72
C GLU A 526 -16.84 5.96 -41.09
N ALA A 527 -18.01 5.99 -41.71
CA ALA A 527 -18.24 6.71 -42.95
C ALA A 527 -18.55 8.22 -42.76
N GLY A 528 -18.55 8.72 -41.51
CA GLY A 528 -18.83 10.13 -41.16
C GLY A 528 -20.30 10.47 -40.97
N GLN A 529 -21.20 9.52 -41.11
CA GLN A 529 -22.64 9.63 -40.81
C GLN A 529 -22.89 9.69 -39.31
N ARG A 530 -24.06 10.10 -38.89
CA ARG A 530 -24.53 10.01 -37.51
C ARG A 530 -25.10 8.62 -37.28
N ASP A 531 -24.50 7.88 -36.35
CA ASP A 531 -24.96 6.58 -35.91
C ASP A 531 -25.48 6.63 -34.48
N GLY A 532 -26.71 6.19 -34.28
CA GLY A 532 -27.24 5.91 -32.95
C GLY A 532 -26.73 4.55 -32.45
N TYR A 533 -26.51 4.45 -31.17
CA TYR A 533 -26.16 3.18 -30.52
C TYR A 533 -26.88 3.01 -29.18
N PHE A 534 -27.04 1.76 -28.83
CA PHE A 534 -27.50 1.34 -27.51
C PHE A 534 -26.58 0.21 -27.02
N THR A 535 -26.13 0.29 -25.77
CA THR A 535 -25.35 -0.77 -25.14
C THR A 535 -25.96 -1.11 -23.79
N ALA A 536 -26.16 -2.39 -23.51
CA ALA A 536 -26.56 -2.89 -22.21
C ALA A 536 -25.49 -3.85 -21.67
N VAL A 537 -25.12 -3.72 -20.40
CA VAL A 537 -24.19 -4.59 -19.72
C VAL A 537 -24.82 -5.10 -18.44
N ALA A 538 -24.73 -6.39 -18.21
CA ALA A 538 -25.12 -7.04 -16.97
C ALA A 538 -23.87 -7.70 -16.35
N THR A 539 -23.62 -7.45 -15.08
CA THR A 539 -22.50 -8.05 -14.34
C THR A 539 -23.03 -8.78 -13.12
N GLN A 540 -22.61 -10.02 -12.96
CA GLN A 540 -22.90 -10.86 -11.79
C GLN A 540 -21.60 -11.19 -11.06
N ARG A 541 -21.51 -10.86 -9.77
CA ARG A 541 -20.46 -11.38 -8.89
C ARG A 541 -20.76 -12.82 -8.51
N VAL A 542 -19.75 -13.66 -8.54
CA VAL A 542 -19.83 -15.09 -8.25
C VAL A 542 -18.93 -15.40 -7.08
N ASP A 543 -19.43 -16.13 -6.07
CA ASP A 543 -18.65 -16.58 -4.91
C ASP A 543 -17.84 -17.86 -5.24
N GLY A 544 -17.29 -17.95 -6.46
CA GLY A 544 -16.51 -19.08 -6.92
C GLY A 544 -15.07 -19.03 -6.41
N LYS A 545 -14.38 -20.17 -6.39
CA LYS A 545 -12.97 -20.25 -5.99
C LYS A 545 -12.03 -19.50 -6.95
N ILE A 546 -12.34 -19.51 -8.23
CA ILE A 546 -11.54 -18.91 -9.33
C ILE A 546 -12.33 -17.81 -10.03
N LEU A 547 -13.58 -18.08 -10.40
CA LEU A 547 -14.44 -17.14 -11.08
C LEU A 547 -15.07 -16.17 -10.08
N ARG A 548 -14.80 -14.88 -10.21
CA ARG A 548 -15.28 -13.83 -9.31
C ARG A 548 -16.44 -13.02 -9.85
N SER A 549 -16.44 -12.81 -11.16
CA SER A 549 -17.58 -12.17 -11.81
C SER A 549 -17.69 -12.63 -13.27
N VAL A 550 -18.90 -12.58 -13.77
CA VAL A 550 -19.20 -12.71 -15.18
C VAL A 550 -19.98 -11.48 -15.64
N ASN A 551 -19.76 -11.06 -16.85
CA ASN A 551 -20.51 -9.98 -17.47
C ASN A 551 -20.93 -10.37 -18.88
N GLY A 552 -22.12 -9.89 -19.25
CA GLY A 552 -22.64 -9.98 -20.60
C GLY A 552 -22.92 -8.59 -21.13
N MET A 553 -22.65 -8.36 -22.41
CA MET A 553 -22.85 -7.10 -23.10
C MET A 553 -23.59 -7.31 -24.41
N VAL A 554 -24.53 -6.42 -24.71
CA VAL A 554 -25.18 -6.33 -26.01
C VAL A 554 -25.08 -4.90 -26.50
N THR A 555 -24.63 -4.72 -27.73
CA THR A 555 -24.54 -3.40 -28.37
C THR A 555 -25.36 -3.45 -29.66
N ALA A 556 -26.29 -2.51 -29.79
CA ALA A 556 -27.07 -2.32 -31.02
C ALA A 556 -26.65 -1.01 -31.67
N GLU A 557 -26.28 -1.09 -32.94
CA GLU A 557 -25.90 0.06 -33.78
C GLU A 557 -26.66 0.00 -35.09
N ARG A 558 -26.60 1.06 -35.89
CA ARG A 558 -27.19 1.06 -37.22
C ARG A 558 -26.62 -0.06 -38.13
N SER A 559 -25.34 -0.38 -37.93
CA SER A 559 -24.63 -1.42 -38.68
C SER A 559 -24.99 -2.85 -38.29
N GLY A 560 -25.60 -3.07 -37.08
CA GLY A 560 -25.97 -4.41 -36.63
C GLY A 560 -26.00 -4.54 -35.10
N ILE A 561 -26.07 -5.80 -34.67
CA ILE A 561 -26.05 -6.13 -33.22
C ILE A 561 -24.74 -6.86 -32.91
N GLY A 562 -24.02 -6.30 -31.94
CA GLY A 562 -22.88 -6.91 -31.29
C GLY A 562 -23.25 -7.54 -29.95
N ALA A 563 -22.55 -8.58 -29.57
CA ALA A 563 -22.68 -9.20 -28.25
C ALA A 563 -21.30 -9.53 -27.66
N GLY A 564 -21.17 -9.51 -26.36
CA GLY A 564 -19.94 -9.88 -25.66
C GLY A 564 -20.23 -10.59 -24.35
N ALA A 565 -19.28 -11.43 -23.95
CA ALA A 565 -19.26 -12.05 -22.63
C ALA A 565 -17.87 -11.94 -22.05
N GLY A 566 -17.78 -11.66 -20.76
CA GLY A 566 -16.52 -11.56 -20.05
C GLY A 566 -16.56 -12.26 -18.70
N ALA A 567 -15.40 -12.63 -18.22
CA ALA A 567 -15.20 -13.25 -16.93
C ALA A 567 -13.97 -12.64 -16.22
N TYR A 568 -14.11 -12.31 -14.96
CA TYR A 568 -13.00 -11.98 -14.10
C TYR A 568 -12.61 -13.16 -13.24
N LEU A 569 -11.36 -13.52 -13.33
CA LEU A 569 -10.75 -14.67 -12.69
C LEU A 569 -9.82 -14.20 -11.58
N GLN A 570 -9.89 -14.85 -10.43
CA GLN A 570 -8.96 -14.62 -9.33
C GLN A 570 -8.69 -15.95 -8.63
N SER A 571 -7.54 -16.51 -8.87
CA SER A 571 -7.05 -17.71 -8.19
C SER A 571 -5.85 -17.36 -7.29
N PRO A 572 -5.40 -18.30 -6.46
CA PRO A 572 -4.14 -18.12 -5.75
C PRO A 572 -2.93 -17.91 -6.66
N LEU A 573 -2.98 -18.37 -7.91
CA LEU A 573 -1.85 -18.38 -8.84
C LEU A 573 -1.89 -17.27 -9.89
N LEU A 574 -3.08 -16.83 -10.27
CA LEU A 574 -3.28 -15.84 -11.33
C LEU A 574 -4.56 -15.02 -11.12
N GLU A 575 -4.54 -13.81 -11.63
CA GLU A 575 -5.66 -12.87 -11.66
C GLU A 575 -5.79 -12.31 -13.07
N GLY A 576 -7.02 -12.04 -13.53
CA GLY A 576 -7.19 -11.38 -14.81
C GLY A 576 -8.60 -11.43 -15.37
N ASP A 577 -8.76 -10.90 -16.55
CA ASP A 577 -10.02 -10.87 -17.29
C ASP A 577 -9.90 -11.56 -18.65
N VAL A 578 -10.96 -12.23 -19.03
CA VAL A 578 -11.13 -12.83 -20.35
C VAL A 578 -12.42 -12.29 -20.95
N GLN A 579 -12.38 -11.88 -22.21
CA GLN A 579 -13.50 -11.34 -22.94
C GLN A 579 -13.62 -11.98 -24.32
N LEU A 580 -14.84 -12.30 -24.70
CA LEU A 580 -15.22 -12.72 -26.04
C LEU A 580 -16.29 -11.75 -26.56
N TYR A 581 -16.17 -11.30 -27.79
CA TYR A 581 -17.11 -10.37 -28.36
C TYR A 581 -17.34 -10.64 -29.84
N ARG A 582 -18.52 -10.26 -30.30
CA ARG A 582 -18.88 -10.17 -31.70
C ARG A 582 -19.15 -8.71 -32.03
N GLY A 583 -18.41 -8.16 -32.98
CA GLY A 583 -18.58 -6.79 -33.43
C GLY A 583 -19.96 -6.53 -34.07
N ALA A 584 -20.55 -5.38 -33.78
CA ALA A 584 -21.85 -5.00 -34.34
C ALA A 584 -21.77 -4.72 -35.86
N SER A 585 -20.70 -4.06 -36.30
CA SER A 585 -20.50 -3.68 -37.70
C SER A 585 -19.89 -4.80 -38.54
N SER A 586 -18.92 -5.52 -38.01
CA SER A 586 -18.19 -6.54 -38.74
C SER A 586 -18.86 -7.92 -38.69
N GLY A 587 -19.65 -8.18 -37.64
CA GLY A 587 -20.17 -9.52 -37.37
C GLY A 587 -19.11 -10.55 -36.95
N HIS A 588 -17.83 -10.14 -36.91
CA HIS A 588 -16.70 -11.01 -36.61
C HIS A 588 -16.53 -11.24 -35.11
N VAL A 589 -16.09 -12.44 -34.76
CA VAL A 589 -15.81 -12.82 -33.38
C VAL A 589 -14.35 -12.53 -33.05
N GLY A 590 -14.13 -11.84 -31.92
CA GLY A 590 -12.82 -11.59 -31.35
C GLY A 590 -12.80 -11.88 -29.85
N GLY A 591 -11.62 -11.90 -29.28
CA GLY A 591 -11.44 -12.08 -27.86
C GLY A 591 -10.16 -11.47 -27.33
N SER A 592 -10.12 -11.26 -26.01
CA SER A 592 -8.93 -10.80 -25.28
C SER A 592 -8.80 -11.52 -23.96
N ALA A 593 -7.57 -11.68 -23.51
CA ALA A 593 -7.23 -12.17 -22.18
C ALA A 593 -6.11 -11.32 -21.59
N ASN A 594 -6.30 -10.81 -20.38
CA ASN A 594 -5.28 -10.11 -19.59
C ASN A 594 -5.07 -10.91 -18.32
N LEU A 595 -3.87 -11.42 -18.11
CA LEU A 595 -3.53 -12.29 -16.98
C LEU A 595 -2.31 -11.76 -16.26
N ASP A 596 -2.39 -11.66 -14.95
CA ASP A 596 -1.32 -11.21 -14.07
C ASP A 596 -0.98 -12.30 -13.05
N SER A 597 0.31 -12.48 -12.78
CA SER A 597 0.80 -13.36 -11.73
C SER A 597 2.09 -12.81 -11.12
N THR A 598 2.36 -13.15 -9.87
CA THR A 598 3.58 -12.77 -9.18
C THR A 598 4.24 -14.00 -8.58
N VAL A 599 5.51 -14.22 -8.91
CA VAL A 599 6.36 -15.25 -8.31
C VAL A 599 7.26 -14.59 -7.27
N VAL A 600 7.25 -15.14 -6.06
CA VAL A 600 8.04 -14.62 -4.94
C VAL A 600 8.94 -15.73 -4.42
N ILE A 601 10.23 -15.45 -4.25
CA ILE A 601 11.23 -16.41 -3.77
C ILE A 601 12.03 -15.75 -2.63
N GLY A 602 12.09 -16.40 -1.47
CA GLY A 602 12.86 -15.92 -0.33
C GLY A 602 12.73 -16.81 0.89
N GLY A 603 13.72 -16.75 1.80
CA GLY A 603 13.73 -17.59 2.99
C GLY A 603 13.74 -19.10 2.71
N GLY A 604 14.29 -19.55 1.56
CA GLY A 604 14.26 -20.96 1.14
C GLY A 604 12.92 -21.43 0.56
N HIS A 605 11.95 -20.54 0.37
CA HIS A 605 10.60 -20.86 -0.08
C HIS A 605 10.21 -20.05 -1.33
N ALA A 606 9.28 -20.59 -2.11
CA ALA A 606 8.69 -19.89 -3.25
C ALA A 606 7.15 -19.86 -3.12
N ALA A 607 6.55 -18.75 -3.51
CA ALA A 607 5.11 -18.58 -3.58
C ALA A 607 4.73 -18.01 -4.95
N VAL A 608 3.59 -18.43 -5.49
CA VAL A 608 2.99 -17.86 -6.69
C VAL A 608 1.67 -17.24 -6.28
N LEU A 609 1.39 -16.05 -6.74
CA LEU A 609 0.25 -15.25 -6.32
C LEU A 609 -0.49 -14.70 -7.53
N GLY A 610 -1.83 -14.77 -7.47
CA GLY A 610 -2.71 -14.13 -8.44
C GLY A 610 -2.94 -12.63 -8.24
N GLN A 611 -2.21 -11.98 -7.33
CA GLN A 611 -2.37 -10.55 -7.04
C GLN A 611 -1.29 -9.72 -7.76
N GLY A 612 -1.53 -9.35 -9.01
CA GLY A 612 -0.64 -8.49 -9.79
C GLY A 612 -1.00 -7.00 -9.76
N ARG A 613 -2.26 -6.67 -9.50
CA ARG A 613 -2.81 -5.32 -9.61
C ARG A 613 -2.52 -4.36 -8.46
N SER A 614 -2.04 -4.85 -7.33
CA SER A 614 -1.61 -3.97 -6.23
C SER A 614 -0.26 -3.36 -6.62
N GLY A 615 -0.31 -2.19 -7.24
CA GLY A 615 0.85 -1.50 -7.79
C GLY A 615 2.01 -1.40 -6.78
N GLY A 616 3.21 -1.78 -7.21
CA GLY A 616 4.43 -1.49 -6.50
C GLY A 616 4.84 -2.45 -5.38
N VAL A 617 4.35 -3.70 -5.38
CA VAL A 617 4.84 -4.72 -4.45
C VAL A 617 6.22 -5.18 -4.89
N ASP A 618 7.25 -4.74 -4.17
CA ASP A 618 8.64 -5.06 -4.45
C ASP A 618 9.40 -5.61 -3.23
N THR A 619 8.69 -5.91 -2.13
CA THR A 619 9.25 -6.42 -0.87
C THR A 619 8.14 -7.08 -0.06
N GLY A 620 8.42 -8.16 0.63
CA GLY A 620 7.38 -8.79 1.45
C GLY A 620 7.78 -10.04 2.22
N ILE A 621 6.76 -10.68 2.76
CA ILE A 621 6.86 -11.83 3.65
C ILE A 621 6.02 -12.98 3.10
N ILE A 622 6.64 -14.13 2.88
CA ILE A 622 5.93 -15.39 2.64
C ILE A 622 5.43 -15.89 3.98
N VAL A 623 4.12 -16.07 4.12
CA VAL A 623 3.47 -16.54 5.34
C VAL A 623 2.80 -17.88 5.07
N ASP A 624 3.31 -18.92 5.69
CA ASP A 624 2.68 -20.25 5.70
C ASP A 624 1.72 -20.35 6.89
N VAL A 625 0.41 -20.31 6.62
CA VAL A 625 -0.63 -20.43 7.65
C VAL A 625 -0.95 -21.91 7.85
N ARG A 626 -0.65 -22.43 9.04
CA ARG A 626 -1.03 -23.77 9.49
C ARG A 626 -2.19 -23.66 10.45
N SER A 627 -3.25 -24.40 10.24
CA SER A 627 -4.46 -24.28 11.06
C SER A 627 -5.07 -25.62 11.39
N ASP A 628 -5.50 -25.75 12.63
CA ASP A 628 -6.31 -26.87 13.13
C ASP A 628 -7.80 -26.73 12.73
N PHE A 629 -8.18 -25.56 12.16
CA PHE A 629 -9.54 -25.27 11.71
C PHE A 629 -9.65 -25.25 10.19
N PRO A 630 -10.57 -26.02 9.59
CA PRO A 630 -10.79 -25.97 8.16
C PRO A 630 -11.45 -24.63 7.76
N GLY A 631 -10.92 -24.01 6.71
CA GLY A 631 -11.54 -22.82 6.10
C GLY A 631 -11.39 -21.50 6.86
N ILE A 632 -10.54 -21.46 7.90
CA ILE A 632 -10.26 -20.22 8.62
C ILE A 632 -9.61 -19.18 7.72
N THR A 633 -9.90 -17.93 7.98
CA THR A 633 -9.30 -16.79 7.28
C THR A 633 -8.68 -15.86 8.30
N LEU A 634 -7.43 -15.50 8.09
CA LEU A 634 -6.76 -14.49 8.89
C LEU A 634 -6.66 -13.17 8.12
N ARG A 635 -6.40 -12.12 8.84
CA ARG A 635 -6.03 -10.82 8.33
C ARG A 635 -4.61 -10.51 8.81
N ALA A 636 -3.75 -10.12 7.90
CA ALA A 636 -2.42 -9.60 8.21
C ALA A 636 -2.44 -8.09 8.00
N ASP A 637 -2.23 -7.33 9.05
CA ASP A 637 -2.18 -5.87 9.02
C ASP A 637 -0.74 -5.39 9.22
N ASP A 638 -0.20 -4.71 8.20
CA ASP A 638 1.08 -4.05 8.32
C ASP A 638 0.95 -2.76 9.13
N SER A 639 1.79 -2.56 10.13
CA SER A 639 1.85 -1.34 10.94
C SER A 639 2.01 -0.06 10.11
N ARG A 640 2.43 -0.20 8.86
CA ARG A 640 2.65 0.91 7.92
C ARG A 640 1.59 1.03 6.84
N GLY A 641 0.52 0.23 6.89
CA GLY A 641 -0.69 0.32 6.05
C GLY A 641 -0.83 -0.83 5.06
N GLY A 642 -2.06 -1.22 4.84
CA GLY A 642 -2.47 -2.33 4.00
C GLY A 642 -2.75 -3.59 4.81
N GLY A 643 -3.99 -4.08 4.77
CA GLY A 643 -4.38 -5.38 5.30
C GLY A 643 -4.50 -6.40 4.17
N VAL A 644 -3.99 -7.60 4.38
CA VAL A 644 -4.09 -8.73 3.45
C VAL A 644 -4.85 -9.87 4.12
N GLN A 645 -5.80 -10.45 3.39
CA GLN A 645 -6.49 -11.64 3.85
C GLN A 645 -5.65 -12.88 3.57
N LEU A 646 -5.37 -13.68 4.60
CA LEU A 646 -4.63 -14.93 4.51
C LEU A 646 -5.56 -16.13 4.62
N ARG A 647 -5.19 -17.20 3.93
CA ARG A 647 -5.88 -18.49 3.98
C ARG A 647 -4.91 -19.57 4.44
N PRO A 648 -5.39 -20.73 4.90
CA PRO A 648 -4.51 -21.87 5.18
C PRO A 648 -3.61 -22.17 3.99
N GLY A 649 -2.34 -22.46 4.26
CA GLY A 649 -1.28 -22.63 3.27
C GLY A 649 -0.46 -21.37 3.04
N ARG A 650 0.17 -21.29 1.87
CA ARG A 650 1.15 -20.26 1.53
C ARG A 650 0.51 -18.96 1.02
N ASN A 651 0.87 -17.87 1.64
CA ASN A 651 0.40 -16.52 1.33
C ASN A 651 1.59 -15.57 1.21
N PHE A 652 1.34 -14.36 0.70
CA PHE A 652 2.32 -13.30 0.65
C PHE A 652 1.74 -12.01 1.22
N VAL A 653 2.50 -11.39 2.10
CA VAL A 653 2.17 -10.10 2.71
C VAL A 653 3.16 -9.06 2.19
N PRO A 654 2.72 -8.10 1.34
CA PRO A 654 3.57 -7.02 0.89
C PRO A 654 3.88 -6.08 2.05
N VAL A 655 5.14 -5.65 2.15
CA VAL A 655 5.60 -4.68 3.15
C VAL A 655 6.42 -3.57 2.51
N THR A 656 6.60 -2.46 3.22
CA THR A 656 7.36 -1.32 2.71
C THR A 656 8.86 -1.59 2.78
N ALA A 657 9.57 -1.46 1.64
CA ALA A 657 11.01 -1.57 1.57
C ALA A 657 11.75 -0.52 2.42
N TYR A 658 12.93 -0.85 2.90
CA TYR A 658 13.83 -0.01 3.70
C TYR A 658 13.25 0.52 5.02
N ARG A 659 12.16 -0.04 5.50
CA ARG A 659 11.46 0.40 6.71
C ARG A 659 11.31 -0.73 7.70
N ALA A 660 11.72 -0.50 8.94
CA ALA A 660 11.34 -1.39 10.01
C ALA A 660 9.83 -1.26 10.26
N GLY A 661 9.16 -2.38 10.44
CA GLY A 661 7.72 -2.44 10.66
C GLY A 661 7.34 -3.75 11.35
N GLN A 662 6.05 -3.89 11.62
CA GLN A 662 5.47 -5.09 12.20
C GLN A 662 4.24 -5.48 11.40
N VAL A 663 4.06 -6.77 11.17
CA VAL A 663 2.82 -7.34 10.65
C VAL A 663 2.13 -8.05 11.80
N GLN A 664 0.89 -7.67 12.02
CA GLN A 664 0.02 -8.26 13.01
C GLN A 664 -0.97 -9.18 12.32
N PHE A 665 -1.16 -10.38 12.89
CA PHE A 665 -2.14 -11.36 12.42
C PHE A 665 -3.35 -11.35 13.33
N ASP A 666 -4.55 -11.38 12.74
CA ASP A 666 -5.82 -11.44 13.44
C ASP A 666 -6.81 -12.31 12.68
N PHE A 667 -7.89 -12.73 13.34
CA PHE A 667 -8.98 -13.47 12.70
C PHE A 667 -9.81 -12.54 11.80
N HIS A 668 -10.13 -13.02 10.61
CA HIS A 668 -11.00 -12.28 9.70
C HIS A 668 -12.45 -12.71 9.91
N GLY A 669 -13.30 -11.81 10.43
CA GLY A 669 -14.73 -12.08 10.65
C GLY A 669 -15.23 -11.53 11.98
N ARG A 670 -16.54 -11.68 12.22
CA ARG A 670 -17.20 -11.17 13.43
C ARG A 670 -17.07 -12.09 14.64
N HIS A 671 -16.70 -13.34 14.43
CA HIS A 671 -16.55 -14.34 15.47
C HIS A 671 -15.18 -14.99 15.34
N ALA A 672 -14.29 -14.65 16.27
CA ALA A 672 -13.03 -15.38 16.43
C ALA A 672 -13.32 -16.75 17.04
N PRO A 673 -12.75 -17.84 16.50
CA PRO A 673 -12.82 -19.14 17.16
C PRO A 673 -12.02 -19.12 18.47
N ALA A 674 -12.26 -20.08 19.37
CA ALA A 674 -11.37 -20.31 20.51
C ALA A 674 -10.01 -20.85 20.01
N ALA A 675 -9.13 -19.92 19.64
CA ALA A 675 -7.84 -20.21 19.04
C ALA A 675 -6.83 -19.10 19.31
N ALA A 676 -5.56 -19.47 19.42
CA ALA A 676 -4.42 -18.55 19.49
C ALA A 676 -3.65 -18.53 18.19
N LEU A 677 -3.12 -17.35 17.83
CA LEU A 677 -2.23 -17.17 16.69
C LEU A 677 -0.78 -17.11 17.17
N GLN A 678 0.08 -17.91 16.57
CA GLN A 678 1.49 -17.94 16.95
C GLN A 678 2.42 -17.97 15.73
N PRO A 679 3.26 -16.94 15.58
CA PRO A 679 3.23 -15.65 16.29
C PRO A 679 2.03 -14.80 15.89
N SER A 680 1.50 -13.99 16.79
CA SER A 680 0.46 -13.00 16.47
C SER A 680 1.03 -11.74 15.80
N THR A 681 2.34 -11.49 15.96
CA THR A 681 3.03 -10.35 15.39
C THR A 681 4.44 -10.75 14.98
N ILE A 682 4.87 -10.25 13.82
CA ILE A 682 6.25 -10.40 13.34
C ILE A 682 6.83 -9.03 12.99
N SER A 683 8.10 -8.83 13.29
CA SER A 683 8.84 -7.65 12.89
C SER A 683 9.59 -7.89 11.60
N TYR A 684 9.70 -6.86 10.78
CA TYR A 684 10.47 -6.91 9.54
C TYR A 684 11.30 -5.64 9.34
N HIS A 685 12.40 -5.78 8.61
CA HIS A 685 13.19 -4.67 8.08
C HIS A 685 13.94 -5.20 6.86
N LEU A 686 13.45 -4.88 5.67
CA LEU A 686 13.90 -5.48 4.42
C LEU A 686 14.34 -4.43 3.40
N ASN A 687 15.35 -4.73 2.61
CA ASN A 687 15.70 -3.97 1.41
C ASN A 687 14.65 -4.18 0.32
N LYS A 688 14.63 -3.30 -0.67
CA LYS A 688 13.84 -3.49 -1.89
C LYS A 688 14.22 -4.81 -2.57
N GLY A 689 13.23 -5.64 -2.88
CA GLY A 689 13.43 -7.00 -3.39
C GLY A 689 13.61 -8.07 -2.31
N GLY A 690 13.72 -7.67 -1.04
CA GLY A 690 13.87 -8.58 0.07
C GLY A 690 12.60 -9.38 0.35
N VAL A 691 12.76 -10.69 0.59
CA VAL A 691 11.66 -11.60 0.92
C VAL A 691 12.09 -12.50 2.07
N VAL A 692 11.31 -12.51 3.14
CA VAL A 692 11.49 -13.43 4.27
C VAL A 692 10.33 -14.39 4.34
N HIS A 693 10.54 -15.51 5.04
CA HIS A 693 9.53 -16.53 5.28
C HIS A 693 9.21 -16.62 6.78
N THR A 694 7.94 -16.83 7.08
CA THR A 694 7.47 -17.15 8.44
C THR A 694 6.31 -18.14 8.39
N THR A 695 6.11 -18.85 9.50
CA THR A 695 4.95 -19.72 9.70
C THR A 695 4.06 -19.10 10.78
N VAL A 696 2.76 -19.12 10.56
CA VAL A 696 1.74 -18.71 11.55
C VAL A 696 0.87 -19.91 11.83
N ASP A 697 0.94 -20.39 13.06
CA ASP A 697 0.12 -21.49 13.53
C ASP A 697 -1.18 -20.95 14.16
N VAL A 698 -2.31 -21.51 13.73
CA VAL A 698 -3.64 -21.25 14.31
C VAL A 698 -3.95 -22.45 15.21
N LEU A 699 -3.72 -22.27 16.49
CA LEU A 699 -3.82 -23.32 17.49
C LEU A 699 -5.20 -23.29 18.14
N ARG A 700 -5.88 -24.42 18.15
CA ARG A 700 -7.10 -24.57 18.94
C ARG A 700 -6.79 -24.39 20.41
N THR A 701 -7.53 -23.53 21.11
CA THR A 701 -7.36 -23.31 22.55
C THR A 701 -8.62 -23.66 23.34
N PHE A 702 -8.41 -23.87 24.62
CA PHE A 702 -9.44 -23.88 25.62
C PHE A 702 -8.95 -23.16 26.88
N THR A 703 -9.84 -22.57 27.62
CA THR A 703 -9.51 -21.83 28.82
C THR A 703 -9.26 -22.82 29.98
N VAL A 704 -8.14 -22.65 30.68
CA VAL A 704 -7.85 -23.37 31.92
C VAL A 704 -8.02 -22.44 33.11
N MET A 705 -8.73 -22.87 34.11
CA MET A 705 -8.83 -22.19 35.40
C MET A 705 -8.33 -23.10 36.53
N GLY A 706 -7.49 -22.57 37.40
CA GLY A 706 -6.93 -23.31 38.51
C GLY A 706 -6.29 -22.41 39.55
N GLN A 707 -5.64 -23.04 40.51
CA GLN A 707 -4.98 -22.39 41.63
C GLN A 707 -3.54 -22.95 41.76
N VAL A 708 -2.54 -22.07 41.77
CA VAL A 708 -1.15 -22.50 42.02
C VAL A 708 -0.92 -22.57 43.51
N LEU A 709 -0.48 -23.79 43.96
CA LEU A 709 -0.25 -24.05 45.39
C LEU A 709 1.24 -24.22 45.67
N ASP A 710 1.63 -23.86 46.90
CA ASP A 710 2.96 -24.19 47.45
C ASP A 710 3.00 -25.63 47.95
N ALA A 711 4.13 -26.03 48.53
CA ALA A 711 4.31 -27.37 49.09
C ALA A 711 3.42 -27.69 50.30
N ASP A 712 2.93 -26.67 50.99
CA ASP A 712 2.06 -26.73 52.17
C ASP A 712 0.56 -26.66 51.82
N GLY A 713 0.23 -26.47 50.54
CA GLY A 713 -1.13 -26.39 50.01
C GLY A 713 -1.75 -24.99 50.04
N ASN A 714 -0.95 -23.95 50.30
CA ASN A 714 -1.43 -22.55 50.30
C ASN A 714 -1.34 -21.96 48.90
N GLY A 715 -2.27 -21.09 48.55
CA GLY A 715 -2.27 -20.40 47.26
C GLY A 715 -1.06 -19.48 47.07
N MET A 716 -0.32 -19.62 46.00
CA MET A 716 0.84 -18.79 45.69
C MET A 716 0.52 -17.69 44.68
N ARG A 717 0.73 -16.46 45.11
CA ARG A 717 0.62 -15.26 44.26
C ARG A 717 1.90 -15.02 43.46
N GLY A 718 1.78 -14.46 42.24
CA GLY A 718 2.91 -13.98 41.45
C GLY A 718 3.66 -15.10 40.70
N VAL A 719 3.13 -16.33 40.63
CA VAL A 719 3.68 -17.41 39.82
C VAL A 719 3.26 -17.19 38.36
N GLN A 720 4.23 -17.21 37.47
CA GLN A 720 3.95 -17.14 36.03
C GLN A 720 3.49 -18.52 35.54
N VAL A 721 2.33 -18.53 34.89
CA VAL A 721 1.71 -19.73 34.32
C VAL A 721 1.77 -19.56 32.80
N ILE A 722 2.62 -20.36 32.16
CA ILE A 722 2.99 -20.14 30.76
C ILE A 722 2.63 -21.36 29.90
N ASN A 723 1.94 -21.13 28.82
CA ASN A 723 1.81 -22.06 27.69
C ASN A 723 2.19 -21.33 26.42
N HIS A 724 2.56 -22.00 25.36
CA HIS A 724 2.88 -21.35 24.11
C HIS A 724 1.69 -20.63 23.47
N ALA A 725 0.44 -20.95 23.84
CA ALA A 725 -0.76 -20.23 23.38
C ALA A 725 -1.14 -19.02 24.24
N GLY A 726 -0.71 -18.97 25.52
CA GLY A 726 -1.06 -17.90 26.44
C GLY A 726 -0.14 -17.81 27.66
N ARG A 727 -0.22 -16.69 28.37
CA ARG A 727 0.49 -16.45 29.65
C ARG A 727 -0.47 -15.86 30.64
N SER A 728 -0.28 -16.22 31.91
CA SER A 728 -1.02 -15.68 33.05
C SER A 728 -0.10 -15.56 34.25
N VAL A 729 -0.53 -14.80 35.26
CA VAL A 729 0.13 -14.72 36.55
C VAL A 729 -0.89 -15.05 37.62
N SER A 730 -0.53 -15.89 38.58
CA SER A 730 -1.43 -16.25 39.66
C SER A 730 -1.73 -15.07 40.56
N GLN A 731 -3.02 -14.85 40.81
CA GLN A 731 -3.55 -13.76 41.63
C GLN A 731 -3.45 -14.10 43.12
N GLU A 732 -4.06 -13.24 43.98
CA GLU A 732 -4.23 -13.55 45.39
C GLU A 732 -4.87 -14.90 45.57
N GLU A 733 -4.43 -15.68 46.55
CA GLU A 733 -4.81 -17.07 46.76
C GLU A 733 -4.39 -18.05 45.63
N GLY A 734 -3.51 -17.64 44.70
CA GLY A 734 -2.94 -18.49 43.66
C GLY A 734 -3.83 -18.72 42.43
N PHE A 735 -5.01 -18.16 42.33
CA PHE A 735 -5.89 -18.35 41.17
C PHE A 735 -5.31 -17.81 39.87
N PHE A 736 -5.50 -18.56 38.80
CA PHE A 736 -5.10 -18.16 37.46
C PHE A 736 -6.11 -18.60 36.39
N THR A 737 -6.09 -17.92 35.30
CA THR A 737 -6.82 -18.28 34.07
C THR A 737 -5.85 -18.19 32.90
N LEU A 738 -5.80 -19.24 32.05
CA LEU A 738 -4.84 -19.35 30.96
C LEU A 738 -5.50 -19.94 29.71
N GLU A 739 -5.20 -19.39 28.54
CA GLU A 739 -5.49 -20.01 27.25
C GLU A 739 -4.45 -21.11 26.99
N LEU A 740 -4.90 -22.35 26.86
CA LEU A 740 -4.07 -23.54 26.66
C LEU A 740 -4.29 -24.15 25.29
N SER A 741 -3.20 -24.45 24.60
CA SER A 741 -3.27 -25.11 23.29
C SER A 741 -3.73 -26.55 23.43
N ALA A 742 -4.77 -26.94 22.69
CA ALA A 742 -5.25 -28.31 22.63
C ALA A 742 -4.22 -29.29 22.06
N ARG A 743 -3.29 -28.81 21.22
CA ARG A 743 -2.25 -29.62 20.58
C ARG A 743 -1.07 -29.91 21.48
N ALA A 744 -0.76 -28.99 22.39
CA ALA A 744 0.31 -29.13 23.38
C ALA A 744 -0.20 -28.63 24.74
N PRO A 745 -0.98 -29.47 25.48
CA PRO A 745 -1.58 -29.07 26.73
C PRO A 745 -0.57 -29.10 27.86
N VAL A 746 0.49 -28.28 27.75
CA VAL A 746 1.61 -28.23 28.70
C VAL A 746 1.65 -26.85 29.31
N VAL A 747 1.76 -26.77 30.64
CA VAL A 747 1.86 -25.54 31.42
C VAL A 747 3.21 -25.53 32.13
N GLU A 748 3.98 -24.44 31.89
CA GLU A 748 5.19 -24.16 32.66
C GLU A 748 4.82 -23.20 33.80
N LEU A 749 5.13 -23.60 35.03
CA LEU A 749 5.04 -22.74 36.19
C LEU A 749 6.43 -22.16 36.49
N ARG A 750 6.56 -20.81 36.56
CA ARG A 750 7.78 -20.14 37.00
C ARG A 750 7.51 -19.36 38.26
N TYR A 751 8.15 -19.76 39.32
CA TYR A 751 8.02 -19.13 40.64
C TYR A 751 8.96 -17.93 40.77
N PRO A 752 8.66 -16.96 41.64
CA PRO A 752 9.51 -15.77 41.85
C PRO A 752 10.93 -16.13 42.34
N ASN A 753 11.09 -17.27 43.03
CA ASN A 753 12.37 -17.78 43.52
C ASN A 753 13.20 -18.55 42.48
N ARG A 754 12.88 -18.40 41.19
CA ARG A 754 13.51 -19.06 40.04
C ARG A 754 13.29 -20.59 39.91
N ILE A 755 12.42 -21.15 40.71
CA ILE A 755 11.99 -22.55 40.53
C ILE A 755 11.04 -22.58 39.32
N SER A 756 11.22 -23.54 38.42
CA SER A 756 10.29 -23.77 37.32
C SER A 756 10.01 -25.26 37.14
N CYS A 757 8.79 -25.62 36.74
CA CYS A 757 8.41 -26.97 36.39
C CYS A 757 7.39 -26.97 35.25
N VAL A 758 7.27 -28.10 34.59
CA VAL A 758 6.38 -28.31 33.46
C VAL A 758 5.34 -29.38 33.84
N LEU A 759 4.06 -29.05 33.67
CA LEU A 759 2.92 -29.88 33.97
C LEU A 759 2.13 -30.18 32.70
N THR A 760 1.70 -31.41 32.50
CA THR A 760 0.83 -31.79 31.38
C THR A 760 -0.62 -31.76 31.84
N MET A 761 -1.47 -31.03 31.11
CA MET A 761 -2.91 -30.85 31.39
C MET A 761 -3.73 -31.68 30.42
N GLU A 762 -3.88 -33.01 30.69
CA GLU A 762 -4.67 -33.88 29.84
C GLU A 762 -6.17 -33.60 30.00
N GLU A 763 -6.89 -33.35 28.88
CA GLU A 763 -8.32 -33.02 28.85
C GLU A 763 -9.20 -34.05 29.60
N GLY A 764 -8.86 -35.33 29.58
CA GLY A 764 -9.62 -36.39 30.23
C GLY A 764 -9.44 -36.49 31.76
N ARG A 765 -8.47 -35.77 32.33
CA ARG A 765 -8.11 -35.84 33.75
C ARG A 765 -8.88 -34.83 34.64
N TYR A 766 -9.41 -33.78 34.04
CA TYR A 766 -10.02 -32.68 34.74
C TYR A 766 -11.46 -32.42 34.27
N PRO A 767 -12.39 -31.99 35.19
CA PRO A 767 -13.75 -31.63 34.83
C PRO A 767 -13.75 -30.44 33.87
N ARG A 768 -14.63 -30.50 32.87
CA ARG A 768 -14.81 -29.46 31.87
C ARG A 768 -16.22 -28.88 31.91
N GLU A 769 -16.33 -27.55 31.98
CA GLU A 769 -17.59 -26.83 31.86
C GLU A 769 -17.54 -25.91 30.60
N GLY A 770 -18.25 -26.32 29.53
CA GLY A 770 -18.17 -25.64 28.23
C GLY A 770 -16.75 -25.71 27.65
N ASP A 771 -16.15 -24.53 27.41
CA ASP A 771 -14.78 -24.40 26.91
C ASP A 771 -13.74 -24.15 28.02
N VAL A 772 -14.15 -24.29 29.31
CA VAL A 772 -13.28 -24.08 30.46
C VAL A 772 -12.92 -25.41 31.11
N LEU A 773 -11.63 -25.65 31.31
CA LEU A 773 -11.07 -26.81 32.04
C LEU A 773 -10.69 -26.39 33.46
N MET A 774 -11.32 -27.02 34.47
CA MET A 774 -11.10 -26.69 35.86
C MET A 774 -10.01 -27.65 36.42
N VAL A 775 -8.77 -27.14 36.56
CA VAL A 775 -7.63 -28.02 36.93
C VAL A 775 -7.41 -28.11 38.46
N GLY A 776 -8.17 -27.31 39.24
CA GLY A 776 -8.02 -27.30 40.72
C GLY A 776 -6.66 -26.75 41.16
N GLY A 777 -6.14 -27.28 42.25
CA GLY A 777 -4.83 -26.91 42.77
C GLY A 777 -3.69 -27.60 42.00
N ILE A 778 -2.75 -26.81 41.47
CA ILE A 778 -1.54 -27.31 40.79
C ILE A 778 -0.28 -26.73 41.42
N GLY A 779 0.81 -27.49 41.43
CA GLY A 779 2.10 -27.03 41.94
C GLY A 779 3.25 -27.89 41.42
N CYS A 780 4.46 -27.40 41.55
CA CYS A 780 5.65 -28.18 41.20
C CYS A 780 5.87 -29.34 42.18
N PRO A 781 6.16 -30.56 41.67
CA PRO A 781 6.49 -31.67 42.53
C PRO A 781 7.73 -31.36 43.41
N PRO A 782 7.76 -31.83 44.68
CA PRO A 782 8.85 -31.51 45.61
C PRO A 782 10.25 -31.95 45.16
N SER A 783 10.37 -32.87 44.20
CA SER A 783 11.65 -33.30 43.62
C SER A 783 12.36 -32.27 42.73
N VAL A 784 11.68 -31.17 42.30
CA VAL A 784 12.24 -30.12 41.45
C VAL A 784 12.76 -28.94 42.28
N VAL A 785 12.49 -28.92 43.57
CA VAL A 785 12.84 -27.80 44.48
C VAL A 785 14.30 -27.84 44.94
N ALA A 786 15.08 -28.86 44.56
CA ALA A 786 16.47 -29.00 44.98
C ALA A 786 17.42 -28.88 43.77
N HIS A 787 17.62 -27.67 43.27
CA HIS A 787 18.88 -27.28 42.61
C HIS A 787 18.98 -25.77 42.42
#